data_f3b70a982eaf12e37e1153be2ae906a6
#
_entry.id   f3b70a982eaf12e37e1153be2ae906a6
#
_cell.length_a   1.000
_cell.length_b   1.000
_cell.length_c   1.000
_cell.angle_alpha   90.00
_cell.angle_beta   90.00
_cell.angle_gamma   90.00
#
_symmetry.space_group_name_H-M   'P 1'
#
loop_
_entity.id
_entity.type
_entity.pdbx_description
1 polymer ?
#
loop_
_entity_poly.entity_id
_entity_poly.type
_entity_poly.pdbx_seq_one_letter_code
_entity_poly.pdbx_strand_id
1 'polypeptide(L)'
;MRVVDRLINKAQVVVPMERQIQGLHLLQRAKRLVVDDGQPRFEASEIPDVADLDLTEIDVSNPFLWRQGQWQPYFKRLRDEAPVHFRADSAFGPFWSVTRYDDIVTVDKDFQTFSAEPQIILGAPPEGLDIEMFIAMDPPRHDQQRAAVQGVVAPQNLEEMEGLIRSRVQDVLDALPVGEPFDWVDRVSVELTSRMLATLLDFPYEDRRKLVQWTDLVATSASATGGVNNTDEIYRGAADMARSFSALWHDKAARLAAGEKPGYDLITLMQLSEDTKDLINRPMEFLGNLVLLVVGGNDTTRNSMTGGVLALNQFPEQFDRLRTNPGLVPKLVHEILRWQTPLAYMRRIATRDTVLNGQFIRQGDKVVMWYASANRDERTFDDPDSFVIDRRNARHHLAFGIGTHRCMGSRLAELQLRILWEELLARFDDIEVLAEPERVQSNFVRGYSSMMVRLNPIGGRRPEPGPYRTHLRDAGDNDSATGSSAANSSATSSSAPMPARPSRGNRGAAMQTLDLRVTRRRTAAEGVVELTLTDPTGGPLPAWTPGSHVELLLRPGMSKHYSLCGNPADRSSWTVAVLRERNGRGGSEFVHDELTEGSHLQVRGPRNHFALVGSPRYQFIAGGIGITPIRTMIAAAQVEGAEWNLLYCGRSRDSMAFLDELGADDRVTVWAGDEHGGRFDLDAILGEPRADTLVYCCGPAALMDAVEEKCAAWPDGSLHLERFVAATGDAPEGALDSFEVECAVSGVTVTVEQGTTIFAAVEEAGVDVIGSCMEGICGTCEADVLGGAPDHRDSVLSRAERERGDTVMTCVSRSLSPKLVLDL
;
A
#
# COMPACT_ATOMS: atom_id res chain seq x y z
N MET A 1 -24.33 -29.11 25.39
CA MET A 1 -23.30 -28.52 24.54
C MET A 1 -23.21 -29.21 23.17
N ARG A 2 -22.64 -30.41 23.01
CA ARG A 2 -22.43 -31.05 21.68
C ARG A 2 -23.67 -31.25 20.77
N VAL A 3 -24.90 -31.29 21.30
CA VAL A 3 -26.15 -31.42 20.51
C VAL A 3 -26.62 -30.06 20.00
N VAL A 4 -26.43 -28.99 20.77
CA VAL A 4 -26.76 -27.60 20.39
C VAL A 4 -25.81 -27.15 19.28
N ASP A 5 -24.51 -27.48 19.39
CA ASP A 5 -23.51 -27.16 18.35
C ASP A 5 -23.81 -27.87 17.01
N ARG A 6 -24.32 -29.10 17.04
CA ARG A 6 -24.73 -29.82 15.82
C ARG A 6 -26.01 -29.27 15.20
N LEU A 7 -26.94 -28.74 15.99
CA LEU A 7 -28.15 -28.08 15.48
C LEU A 7 -27.84 -26.69 14.91
N ILE A 8 -26.95 -25.95 15.52
CA ILE A 8 -26.47 -24.64 15.00
C ILE A 8 -25.77 -24.85 13.67
N ASN A 9 -24.86 -25.82 13.55
CA ASN A 9 -24.13 -26.10 12.30
C ASN A 9 -25.03 -26.63 11.15
N LYS A 10 -26.17 -27.26 11.45
CA LYS A 10 -27.14 -27.64 10.42
C LYS A 10 -28.12 -26.54 10.05
N ALA A 11 -28.35 -25.57 10.96
CA ALA A 11 -29.23 -24.44 10.70
C ALA A 11 -28.52 -23.28 9.92
N GLN A 12 -27.20 -23.28 9.87
CA GLN A 12 -26.39 -22.23 9.22
C GLN A 12 -26.70 -22.06 7.72
N VAL A 13 -27.20 -23.07 7.03
CA VAL A 13 -27.50 -23.00 5.58
C VAL A 13 -28.91 -22.44 5.27
N VAL A 14 -29.77 -22.23 6.25
CA VAL A 14 -31.19 -21.91 6.01
C VAL A 14 -31.67 -20.64 6.72
N VAL A 15 -30.93 -20.16 7.73
CA VAL A 15 -31.33 -18.97 8.51
C VAL A 15 -30.48 -17.77 8.07
N PRO A 16 -31.11 -16.64 7.68
CA PRO A 16 -30.38 -15.42 7.35
C PRO A 16 -29.42 -15.02 8.47
N MET A 17 -28.22 -14.55 8.11
CA MET A 17 -27.13 -14.17 9.06
C MET A 17 -27.62 -13.21 10.13
N GLU A 18 -28.41 -12.21 9.76
CA GLU A 18 -29.06 -11.27 10.70
C GLU A 18 -29.83 -12.00 11.82
N ARG A 19 -30.61 -13.02 11.47
CA ARG A 19 -31.40 -13.80 12.44
C ARG A 19 -30.53 -14.70 13.31
N GLN A 20 -29.40 -15.18 12.78
CA GLN A 20 -28.40 -15.91 13.55
C GLN A 20 -27.79 -14.99 14.64
N ILE A 21 -27.37 -13.78 14.27
CA ILE A 21 -26.84 -12.77 15.20
C ILE A 21 -27.87 -12.37 16.23
N GLN A 22 -29.14 -12.14 15.84
CA GLN A 22 -30.23 -11.85 16.76
C GLN A 22 -30.51 -13.00 17.74
N GLY A 23 -30.41 -14.26 17.26
CA GLY A 23 -30.53 -15.45 18.11
C GLY A 23 -29.40 -15.54 19.15
N LEU A 24 -28.17 -15.29 18.73
CA LEU A 24 -27.00 -15.20 19.62
C LEU A 24 -27.17 -14.10 20.68
N HIS A 25 -27.63 -12.91 20.28
CA HIS A 25 -27.93 -11.81 21.17
C HIS A 25 -28.95 -12.19 22.27
N LEU A 26 -30.05 -12.84 21.88
CA LEU A 26 -31.06 -13.28 22.85
C LEU A 26 -30.52 -14.32 23.84
N LEU A 27 -29.70 -15.27 23.36
CA LEU A 27 -29.03 -16.26 24.21
C LEU A 27 -28.06 -15.60 25.21
N GLN A 28 -27.27 -14.65 24.75
CA GLN A 28 -26.31 -13.92 25.59
C GLN A 28 -27.02 -13.03 26.62
N ARG A 29 -28.10 -12.37 26.21
CA ARG A 29 -28.92 -11.57 27.14
C ARG A 29 -29.52 -12.44 28.25
N ALA A 30 -30.00 -13.63 27.90
CA ALA A 30 -30.48 -14.59 28.91
C ALA A 30 -29.37 -15.09 29.83
N LYS A 31 -28.17 -15.34 29.31
CA LYS A 31 -27.00 -15.79 30.09
C LYS A 31 -26.52 -14.72 31.08
N ARG A 32 -26.49 -13.44 30.70
CA ARG A 32 -26.10 -12.30 31.57
C ARG A 32 -27.01 -12.08 32.76
N LEU A 33 -28.26 -12.54 32.69
CA LEU A 33 -29.15 -12.50 33.85
C LEU A 33 -28.70 -13.48 34.96
N VAL A 34 -27.78 -14.39 34.67
CA VAL A 34 -27.38 -15.49 35.55
C VAL A 34 -25.87 -15.52 35.86
N VAL A 35 -25.03 -14.95 34.96
CA VAL A 35 -23.55 -15.01 35.06
C VAL A 35 -22.98 -13.62 34.77
N ASP A 36 -21.95 -13.21 35.50
CA ASP A 36 -21.14 -12.03 35.19
C ASP A 36 -20.53 -12.19 33.79
N ASP A 37 -20.55 -11.10 33.00
CA ASP A 37 -20.11 -11.11 31.60
C ASP A 37 -18.58 -11.23 31.41
N GLY A 38 -17.79 -11.16 32.51
CA GLY A 38 -16.33 -11.28 32.51
C GLY A 38 -15.62 -10.26 31.62
N GLN A 39 -16.31 -9.16 31.23
CA GLN A 39 -15.72 -8.10 30.42
C GLN A 39 -14.74 -7.26 31.27
N PRO A 40 -13.62 -6.82 30.67
CA PRO A 40 -12.67 -5.97 31.36
C PRO A 40 -13.35 -4.68 31.83
N ARG A 41 -13.11 -4.29 33.08
CA ARG A 41 -13.62 -3.05 33.66
C ARG A 41 -12.47 -2.24 34.22
N PHE A 42 -12.34 -1.03 33.72
CA PHE A 42 -11.45 -0.03 34.33
C PHE A 42 -12.32 0.98 35.07
N GLU A 43 -11.95 1.26 36.30
CA GLU A 43 -12.55 2.38 37.02
C GLU A 43 -11.93 3.69 36.52
N ALA A 44 -12.74 4.74 36.40
CA ALA A 44 -12.27 6.09 36.11
C ALA A 44 -11.53 6.61 37.34
N SER A 45 -10.26 6.23 37.46
CA SER A 45 -9.37 6.68 38.52
C SER A 45 -8.39 7.74 37.99
N GLU A 46 -7.82 8.50 38.88
CA GLU A 46 -6.67 9.35 38.59
C GLU A 46 -5.56 8.50 37.96
N ILE A 47 -5.01 8.97 36.86
CA ILE A 47 -3.86 8.33 36.23
C ILE A 47 -2.64 8.70 37.07
N PRO A 48 -1.94 7.72 37.68
CA PRO A 48 -0.78 8.02 38.52
C PRO A 48 0.39 8.55 37.71
N ASP A 49 1.29 9.31 38.33
CA ASP A 49 2.52 9.68 37.68
C ASP A 49 3.35 8.39 37.45
N VAL A 50 3.80 8.19 36.22
CA VAL A 50 4.56 6.98 35.87
C VAL A 50 5.89 6.90 36.65
N ALA A 51 6.44 8.01 37.07
CA ALA A 51 7.66 8.06 37.91
C ALA A 51 7.50 7.37 39.28
N ASP A 52 6.27 7.36 39.81
CA ASP A 52 5.95 6.79 41.11
C ASP A 52 5.61 5.28 41.06
N LEU A 53 5.45 4.71 39.84
CA LEU A 53 5.07 3.32 39.65
C LEU A 53 6.27 2.37 39.65
N ASP A 54 6.10 1.16 40.21
CA ASP A 54 6.98 0.05 39.86
C ASP A 54 6.76 -0.37 38.40
N LEU A 55 7.79 -0.86 37.71
CA LEU A 55 7.67 -1.32 36.32
C LEU A 55 6.55 -2.35 36.17
N THR A 56 6.35 -3.23 37.14
CA THR A 56 5.30 -4.25 37.12
C THR A 56 3.88 -3.68 37.23
N GLU A 57 3.73 -2.44 37.68
CA GLU A 57 2.45 -1.75 37.82
C GLU A 57 2.04 -0.98 36.55
N ILE A 58 2.99 -0.73 35.65
CA ILE A 58 2.72 0.00 34.42
C ILE A 58 1.75 -0.78 33.54
N ASP A 59 0.55 -0.24 33.31
CA ASP A 59 -0.48 -0.79 32.43
C ASP A 59 -0.88 0.18 31.34
N VAL A 60 -0.21 0.08 30.19
CA VAL A 60 -0.49 0.91 29.00
C VAL A 60 -1.76 0.49 28.26
N SER A 61 -2.43 -0.59 28.70
CA SER A 61 -3.71 -1.01 28.12
C SER A 61 -4.91 -0.24 28.70
N ASN A 62 -4.72 0.57 29.75
CA ASN A 62 -5.77 1.38 30.36
C ASN A 62 -6.29 2.46 29.39
N PRO A 63 -7.56 2.41 28.92
CA PRO A 63 -8.10 3.34 27.94
C PRO A 63 -8.24 4.79 28.46
N PHE A 64 -8.29 5.02 29.78
CA PHE A 64 -8.30 6.35 30.36
C PHE A 64 -6.96 7.09 30.17
N LEU A 65 -5.85 6.34 30.20
CA LEU A 65 -4.53 6.87 29.88
C LEU A 65 -4.49 7.51 28.49
N TRP A 66 -5.13 6.85 27.51
CA TRP A 66 -5.22 7.31 26.12
C TRP A 66 -6.19 8.48 25.97
N ARG A 67 -7.35 8.41 26.61
CA ARG A 67 -8.34 9.49 26.61
C ARG A 67 -7.79 10.78 27.18
N GLN A 68 -7.00 10.71 28.25
CA GLN A 68 -6.38 11.87 28.89
C GLN A 68 -5.10 12.36 28.18
N GLY A 69 -4.62 11.63 27.18
CA GLY A 69 -3.42 12.01 26.42
C GLY A 69 -2.11 11.83 27.19
N GLN A 70 -2.10 11.05 28.28
CA GLN A 70 -0.96 10.91 29.21
C GLN A 70 -0.10 9.66 28.95
N TRP A 71 -0.20 9.08 27.77
CA TRP A 71 0.44 7.79 27.43
C TRP A 71 1.94 7.90 27.11
N GLN A 72 2.45 9.04 26.60
CA GLN A 72 3.83 9.17 26.12
C GLN A 72 4.87 8.90 27.21
N PRO A 73 4.79 9.46 28.44
CA PRO A 73 5.77 9.20 29.49
C PRO A 73 5.84 7.72 29.91
N TYR A 74 4.70 7.01 29.87
CA TYR A 74 4.62 5.58 30.17
C TYR A 74 5.41 4.76 29.15
N PHE A 75 5.21 5.03 27.85
CA PHE A 75 5.97 4.34 26.82
C PHE A 75 7.43 4.75 26.77
N LYS A 76 7.76 6.00 27.05
CA LYS A 76 9.16 6.43 27.14
C LYS A 76 9.89 5.62 28.21
N ARG A 77 9.31 5.50 29.39
CA ARG A 77 9.89 4.73 30.48
C ARG A 77 10.02 3.23 30.13
N LEU A 78 9.00 2.64 29.48
CA LEU A 78 9.08 1.25 29.03
C LEU A 78 10.17 1.06 27.96
N ARG A 79 10.29 1.97 26.97
CA ARG A 79 11.35 1.89 25.98
C ARG A 79 12.75 1.93 26.60
N ASP A 80 12.92 2.71 27.65
CA ASP A 80 14.21 2.89 28.30
C ASP A 80 14.56 1.73 29.24
N GLU A 81 13.63 1.31 30.11
CA GLU A 81 13.89 0.42 31.21
C GLU A 81 13.44 -1.06 30.96
N ALA A 82 12.33 -1.25 30.22
CA ALA A 82 11.73 -2.57 29.94
C ALA A 82 11.06 -2.62 28.55
N PRO A 83 11.83 -2.62 27.45
CA PRO A 83 11.27 -2.50 26.09
C PRO A 83 10.37 -3.66 25.67
N VAL A 84 10.57 -4.84 26.23
CA VAL A 84 9.69 -6.00 26.15
C VAL A 84 9.21 -6.29 27.57
N HIS A 85 8.04 -5.77 27.92
CA HIS A 85 7.51 -5.70 29.28
C HIS A 85 6.32 -6.66 29.47
N PHE A 86 6.37 -7.47 30.51
CA PHE A 86 5.29 -8.40 30.86
C PHE A 86 4.33 -7.78 31.88
N ARG A 87 3.08 -7.61 31.48
CA ARG A 87 1.99 -7.24 32.39
C ARG A 87 1.21 -8.49 32.81
N ALA A 88 1.39 -8.92 34.05
CA ALA A 88 0.75 -10.13 34.54
C ALA A 88 -0.73 -9.93 34.91
N ASP A 89 -1.04 -8.79 35.51
CA ASP A 89 -2.36 -8.45 36.05
C ASP A 89 -2.98 -7.27 35.27
N SER A 90 -3.61 -7.57 34.15
CA SER A 90 -4.32 -6.63 33.32
C SER A 90 -5.79 -7.03 33.18
N ALA A 91 -6.68 -6.08 32.98
CA ALA A 91 -8.09 -6.33 32.68
C ALA A 91 -8.30 -7.25 31.46
N PHE A 92 -7.30 -7.33 30.56
CA PHE A 92 -7.30 -8.20 29.37
C PHE A 92 -6.57 -9.53 29.59
N GLY A 93 -6.20 -9.86 30.85
CA GLY A 93 -5.30 -10.95 31.20
C GLY A 93 -3.83 -10.63 30.86
N PRO A 94 -2.91 -11.59 31.10
CA PRO A 94 -1.48 -11.37 30.92
C PRO A 94 -1.12 -11.13 29.45
N PHE A 95 -0.15 -10.22 29.23
CA PHE A 95 0.39 -9.94 27.88
C PHE A 95 1.79 -9.30 27.95
N TRP A 96 2.53 -9.42 26.86
CA TRP A 96 3.81 -8.74 26.63
C TRP A 96 3.57 -7.44 25.86
N SER A 97 4.10 -6.32 26.35
CA SER A 97 4.19 -5.05 25.63
C SER A 97 5.52 -4.96 24.91
N VAL A 98 5.54 -4.83 23.60
CA VAL A 98 6.72 -4.53 22.77
C VAL A 98 6.66 -3.06 22.40
N THR A 99 7.67 -2.27 22.78
CA THR A 99 7.59 -0.82 22.77
C THR A 99 8.65 -0.13 21.89
N ARG A 100 9.80 -0.80 21.59
CA ARG A 100 10.84 -0.29 20.68
C ARG A 100 10.53 -0.60 19.24
N TYR A 101 10.97 0.28 18.36
CA TYR A 101 10.77 0.20 16.92
C TYR A 101 11.27 -1.13 16.34
N ASP A 102 12.54 -1.48 16.56
CA ASP A 102 13.18 -2.66 15.97
C ASP A 102 12.58 -3.98 16.50
N ASP A 103 12.23 -4.04 17.79
CA ASP A 103 11.56 -5.18 18.38
C ASP A 103 10.18 -5.42 17.76
N ILE A 104 9.44 -4.33 17.49
CA ILE A 104 8.13 -4.38 16.81
C ILE A 104 8.28 -4.83 15.36
N VAL A 105 9.28 -4.32 14.64
CA VAL A 105 9.58 -4.76 13.26
C VAL A 105 9.89 -6.26 13.22
N THR A 106 10.65 -6.75 14.20
CA THR A 106 10.97 -8.19 14.34
C THR A 106 9.71 -9.03 14.52
N VAL A 107 8.81 -8.63 15.42
CA VAL A 107 7.56 -9.36 15.69
C VAL A 107 6.61 -9.32 14.49
N ASP A 108 6.45 -8.16 13.84
CA ASP A 108 5.47 -7.97 12.77
C ASP A 108 5.89 -8.66 11.45
N LYS A 109 7.19 -8.85 11.24
CA LYS A 109 7.74 -9.58 10.08
C LYS A 109 7.69 -11.11 10.25
N ASP A 110 7.79 -11.63 11.47
CA ASP A 110 7.86 -13.08 11.76
C ASP A 110 6.48 -13.67 12.13
N PHE A 111 5.60 -13.77 11.13
CA PHE A 111 4.27 -14.37 11.32
C PHE A 111 4.33 -15.87 11.70
N GLN A 112 5.43 -16.57 11.44
CA GLN A 112 5.59 -17.96 11.81
C GLN A 112 5.76 -18.15 13.32
N THR A 113 6.45 -17.21 13.97
CA THR A 113 6.62 -17.20 15.44
C THR A 113 5.51 -16.42 16.13
N PHE A 114 4.98 -15.36 15.48
CA PHE A 114 4.00 -14.44 16.06
C PHE A 114 2.75 -14.35 15.17
N SER A 115 1.82 -15.29 15.40
CA SER A 115 0.57 -15.42 14.63
C SER A 115 -0.40 -14.26 14.88
N ALA A 116 -1.09 -13.82 13.85
CA ALA A 116 -2.20 -12.87 13.94
C ALA A 116 -3.50 -13.50 14.48
N GLU A 117 -3.58 -14.83 14.44
CA GLU A 117 -4.78 -15.56 14.86
C GLU A 117 -4.94 -15.57 16.41
N PRO A 118 -6.17 -15.67 16.91
CA PRO A 118 -7.45 -15.56 16.19
C PRO A 118 -7.96 -14.13 16.07
N GLN A 119 -7.24 -13.11 16.56
CA GLN A 119 -7.63 -11.70 16.58
C GLN A 119 -6.46 -10.75 16.85
N ILE A 120 -6.59 -9.50 16.43
CA ILE A 120 -5.54 -8.47 16.46
C ILE A 120 -5.63 -7.47 17.61
N ILE A 121 -6.69 -7.56 18.44
CA ILE A 121 -6.92 -6.69 19.59
C ILE A 121 -6.71 -7.41 20.91
N LEU A 122 -6.49 -6.67 22.00
CA LEU A 122 -6.24 -7.22 23.34
C LEU A 122 -7.47 -7.93 23.93
N GLY A 123 -8.61 -7.28 23.85
CA GLY A 123 -9.85 -7.81 24.42
C GLY A 123 -10.51 -8.87 23.53
N ALA A 124 -11.27 -9.76 24.14
CA ALA A 124 -12.07 -10.75 23.41
C ALA A 124 -13.32 -10.09 22.76
N PRO A 125 -13.74 -10.56 21.59
CA PRO A 125 -15.01 -10.16 21.03
C PRO A 125 -16.18 -10.59 21.93
N PRO A 126 -17.37 -9.99 21.78
CA PRO A 126 -18.56 -10.47 22.49
C PRO A 126 -18.80 -11.97 22.20
N GLU A 127 -19.13 -12.74 23.24
CA GLU A 127 -19.27 -14.20 23.15
C GLU A 127 -20.26 -14.60 22.05
N GLY A 128 -19.84 -15.46 21.13
CA GLY A 128 -20.62 -15.91 19.98
C GLY A 128 -20.58 -15.01 18.73
N LEU A 129 -19.90 -13.85 18.82
CA LEU A 129 -19.49 -13.07 17.67
C LEU A 129 -18.00 -13.36 17.36
N ASP A 130 -17.70 -14.64 17.15
CA ASP A 130 -16.36 -15.07 16.73
C ASP A 130 -16.17 -14.76 15.24
N ILE A 131 -16.05 -13.47 14.93
CA ILE A 131 -15.86 -13.00 13.57
C ILE A 131 -14.46 -13.29 13.09
N GLU A 132 -14.37 -13.91 11.92
CA GLU A 132 -13.09 -14.17 11.26
C GLU A 132 -12.83 -13.10 10.21
N MET A 133 -11.64 -12.52 10.20
CA MET A 133 -11.23 -11.48 9.25
C MET A 133 -9.82 -11.74 8.76
N PHE A 134 -9.52 -11.45 7.50
CA PHE A 134 -8.21 -11.82 6.93
C PHE A 134 -7.02 -11.16 7.63
N ILE A 135 -7.16 -9.98 8.26
CA ILE A 135 -6.08 -9.38 9.07
C ILE A 135 -5.72 -10.19 10.32
N ALA A 136 -6.65 -11.07 10.77
CA ALA A 136 -6.47 -11.99 11.89
C ALA A 136 -6.28 -13.44 11.41
N MET A 137 -5.77 -13.62 10.20
CA MET A 137 -5.40 -14.91 9.60
C MET A 137 -3.92 -14.90 9.27
N ASP A 138 -3.30 -16.07 9.29
CA ASP A 138 -1.94 -16.25 8.80
C ASP A 138 -1.93 -16.74 7.34
N PRO A 139 -0.79 -16.59 6.60
CA PRO A 139 -0.61 -17.20 5.30
C PRO A 139 -0.78 -18.74 5.35
N PRO A 140 -1.35 -19.39 4.31
CA PRO A 140 -1.74 -18.82 3.00
C PRO A 140 -3.15 -18.22 2.98
N ARG A 141 -3.99 -18.46 3.99
CA ARG A 141 -5.40 -18.02 4.04
C ARG A 141 -5.53 -16.49 4.00
N HIS A 142 -4.67 -15.80 4.74
CA HIS A 142 -4.54 -14.33 4.70
C HIS A 142 -4.33 -13.83 3.27
N ASP A 143 -3.33 -14.39 2.57
CA ASP A 143 -2.89 -13.89 1.25
C ASP A 143 -3.99 -14.09 0.20
N GLN A 144 -4.69 -15.22 0.24
CA GLN A 144 -5.81 -15.54 -0.66
C GLN A 144 -6.94 -14.51 -0.53
N GLN A 145 -7.37 -14.21 0.69
CA GLN A 145 -8.46 -13.27 0.91
C GLN A 145 -8.05 -11.81 0.66
N ARG A 146 -6.83 -11.45 1.05
CA ARG A 146 -6.28 -10.13 0.77
C ARG A 146 -6.17 -9.86 -0.72
N ALA A 147 -5.72 -10.84 -1.51
CA ALA A 147 -5.59 -10.74 -2.96
C ALA A 147 -6.93 -10.43 -3.64
N ALA A 148 -8.04 -10.98 -3.12
CA ALA A 148 -9.38 -10.75 -3.65
C ALA A 148 -9.78 -9.27 -3.64
N VAL A 149 -9.35 -8.49 -2.64
CA VAL A 149 -9.76 -7.10 -2.45
C VAL A 149 -8.67 -6.07 -2.77
N GLN A 150 -7.42 -6.51 -2.92
CA GLN A 150 -6.28 -5.60 -3.12
C GLN A 150 -6.39 -4.79 -4.42
N GLY A 151 -7.07 -5.32 -5.44
CA GLY A 151 -7.27 -4.66 -6.72
C GLY A 151 -7.93 -3.28 -6.61
N VAL A 152 -8.81 -3.06 -5.63
CA VAL A 152 -9.52 -1.78 -5.46
C VAL A 152 -8.58 -0.60 -5.19
N VAL A 153 -7.44 -0.84 -4.54
CA VAL A 153 -6.41 0.16 -4.23
C VAL A 153 -5.17 0.03 -5.12
N ALA A 154 -5.30 -0.63 -6.28
CA ALA A 154 -4.25 -0.67 -7.27
C ALA A 154 -3.93 0.75 -7.78
N PRO A 155 -2.67 1.05 -8.16
CA PRO A 155 -2.26 2.39 -8.60
C PRO A 155 -3.15 2.97 -9.69
N GLN A 156 -3.50 2.20 -10.70
CA GLN A 156 -4.37 2.61 -11.80
C GLN A 156 -5.76 3.04 -11.30
N ASN A 157 -6.39 2.27 -10.39
CA ASN A 157 -7.68 2.64 -9.83
C ASN A 157 -7.58 3.88 -8.95
N LEU A 158 -6.45 4.09 -8.27
CA LEU A 158 -6.21 5.30 -7.48
C LEU A 158 -6.04 6.55 -8.35
N GLU A 159 -5.41 6.44 -9.53
CA GLU A 159 -5.33 7.52 -10.51
C GLU A 159 -6.73 7.92 -11.01
N GLU A 160 -7.56 6.95 -11.40
CA GLU A 160 -8.94 7.20 -11.79
C GLU A 160 -9.76 7.81 -10.65
N MET A 161 -9.48 7.42 -9.41
CA MET A 161 -10.16 7.93 -8.20
C MET A 161 -9.66 9.31 -7.76
N GLU A 162 -8.47 9.76 -8.16
CA GLU A 162 -7.93 11.06 -7.72
C GLU A 162 -8.87 12.22 -8.03
N GLY A 163 -9.39 12.30 -9.25
CA GLY A 163 -10.36 13.33 -9.66
C GLY A 163 -11.65 13.29 -8.84
N LEU A 164 -12.15 12.08 -8.54
CA LEU A 164 -13.35 11.89 -7.71
C LEU A 164 -13.09 12.30 -6.25
N ILE A 165 -11.94 11.89 -5.68
CA ILE A 165 -11.54 12.25 -4.32
C ILE A 165 -11.45 13.78 -4.21
N ARG A 166 -10.77 14.42 -5.17
CA ARG A 166 -10.61 15.88 -5.21
C ARG A 166 -11.95 16.60 -5.28
N SER A 167 -12.84 16.19 -6.19
CA SER A 167 -14.18 16.77 -6.29
C SER A 167 -14.95 16.65 -4.96
N ARG A 168 -14.88 15.50 -4.28
CA ARG A 168 -15.54 15.31 -3.00
C ARG A 168 -14.97 16.15 -1.87
N VAL A 169 -13.64 16.32 -1.85
CA VAL A 169 -12.98 17.22 -0.91
C VAL A 169 -13.43 18.65 -1.16
N GLN A 170 -13.45 19.09 -2.43
CA GLN A 170 -13.94 20.41 -2.80
C GLN A 170 -15.39 20.63 -2.36
N ASP A 171 -16.30 19.70 -2.67
CA ASP A 171 -17.71 19.78 -2.26
C ASP A 171 -17.88 19.91 -0.74
N VAL A 172 -17.07 19.18 0.03
CA VAL A 172 -17.11 19.26 1.50
C VAL A 172 -16.59 20.61 1.98
N LEU A 173 -15.44 21.05 1.48
CA LEU A 173 -14.82 22.30 1.92
C LEU A 173 -15.64 23.54 1.51
N ASP A 174 -16.26 23.52 0.34
CA ASP A 174 -17.10 24.61 -0.17
C ASP A 174 -18.42 24.75 0.62
N ALA A 175 -18.89 23.69 1.30
CA ALA A 175 -20.07 23.68 2.16
C ALA A 175 -19.79 24.06 3.62
N LEU A 176 -18.54 24.38 4.00
CA LEU A 176 -18.18 24.70 5.39
C LEU A 176 -18.55 26.15 5.76
N PRO A 177 -18.94 26.40 7.02
CA PRO A 177 -19.16 27.76 7.50
C PRO A 177 -17.81 28.47 7.74
N VAL A 178 -17.41 29.33 6.81
CA VAL A 178 -16.16 30.09 6.90
C VAL A 178 -16.30 31.23 7.91
N GLY A 179 -15.33 31.35 8.82
CA GLY A 179 -15.34 32.37 9.87
C GLY A 179 -16.16 32.02 11.11
N GLU A 180 -16.97 30.97 11.08
CA GLU A 180 -17.80 30.51 12.19
C GLU A 180 -17.25 29.20 12.80
N PRO A 181 -17.48 28.97 14.12
CA PRO A 181 -17.10 27.69 14.72
C PRO A 181 -17.94 26.52 14.21
N PHE A 182 -17.27 25.39 13.95
CA PHE A 182 -17.93 24.11 13.63
C PHE A 182 -17.09 22.93 14.07
N ASP A 183 -17.70 21.73 14.13
CA ASP A 183 -17.00 20.50 14.45
C ASP A 183 -16.32 19.93 13.19
N TRP A 184 -14.97 19.92 13.22
CA TRP A 184 -14.13 19.37 12.14
C TRP A 184 -14.36 17.87 11.94
N VAL A 185 -14.49 17.11 13.04
CA VAL A 185 -14.65 15.66 12.97
C VAL A 185 -15.89 15.30 12.18
N ASP A 186 -17.05 15.87 12.54
CA ASP A 186 -18.32 15.58 11.86
C ASP A 186 -18.39 16.13 10.44
N ARG A 187 -18.00 17.41 10.26
CA ARG A 187 -18.24 18.13 9.00
C ARG A 187 -17.20 17.84 7.91
N VAL A 188 -16.00 17.43 8.28
CA VAL A 188 -14.89 17.17 7.33
C VAL A 188 -14.45 15.71 7.39
N SER A 189 -13.90 15.24 8.50
CA SER A 189 -13.23 13.94 8.55
C SER A 189 -14.22 12.78 8.35
N VAL A 190 -15.35 12.78 9.04
CA VAL A 190 -16.43 11.78 8.92
C VAL A 190 -17.08 11.87 7.55
N GLU A 191 -17.33 13.07 7.05
CA GLU A 191 -18.00 13.26 5.77
C GLU A 191 -17.14 12.73 4.61
N LEU A 192 -15.84 13.04 4.59
CA LEU A 192 -14.92 12.57 3.54
C LEU A 192 -14.75 11.05 3.57
N THR A 193 -14.49 10.48 4.75
CA THR A 193 -14.25 9.02 4.85
C THR A 193 -15.51 8.22 4.54
N SER A 194 -16.70 8.65 4.98
CA SER A 194 -17.96 7.97 4.66
C SER A 194 -18.29 8.00 3.16
N ARG A 195 -18.04 9.14 2.49
CA ARG A 195 -18.20 9.26 1.02
C ARG A 195 -17.27 8.32 0.27
N MET A 196 -16.02 8.21 0.69
CA MET A 196 -15.05 7.33 0.05
C MET A 196 -15.39 5.86 0.29
N LEU A 197 -15.76 5.51 1.51
CA LEU A 197 -16.11 4.14 1.87
C LEU A 197 -17.36 3.66 1.11
N ALA A 198 -18.39 4.51 0.99
CA ALA A 198 -19.57 4.21 0.19
C ALA A 198 -19.20 3.90 -1.27
N THR A 199 -18.22 4.63 -1.84
CA THR A 199 -17.74 4.33 -3.20
C THR A 199 -16.99 3.01 -3.29
N LEU A 200 -16.04 2.77 -2.35
CA LEU A 200 -15.23 1.56 -2.35
C LEU A 200 -16.07 0.28 -2.18
N LEU A 201 -17.20 0.38 -1.52
CA LEU A 201 -18.13 -0.73 -1.27
C LEU A 201 -19.33 -0.75 -2.24
N ASP A 202 -19.48 0.28 -3.07
CA ASP A 202 -20.68 0.59 -3.85
C ASP A 202 -21.93 0.53 -2.96
N PHE A 203 -21.80 1.10 -1.76
CA PHE A 203 -22.85 1.16 -0.76
C PHE A 203 -23.79 2.36 -1.05
N PRO A 204 -25.11 2.26 -0.81
CA PRO A 204 -26.05 3.36 -1.06
C PRO A 204 -25.57 4.66 -0.42
N TYR A 205 -25.38 5.68 -1.25
CA TYR A 205 -24.73 6.94 -0.85
C TYR A 205 -25.50 7.70 0.23
N GLU A 206 -26.84 7.64 0.17
CA GLU A 206 -27.77 8.21 1.16
C GLU A 206 -27.60 7.55 2.53
N ASP A 207 -27.24 6.28 2.58
CA ASP A 207 -27.05 5.49 3.79
C ASP A 207 -25.61 5.50 4.33
N ARG A 208 -24.68 6.21 3.70
CA ARG A 208 -23.24 6.18 4.03
C ARG A 208 -22.92 6.42 5.51
N ARG A 209 -23.73 7.20 6.22
CA ARG A 209 -23.57 7.45 7.67
C ARG A 209 -23.74 6.19 8.53
N LYS A 210 -24.40 5.13 8.04
CA LYS A 210 -24.44 3.83 8.72
C LYS A 210 -23.05 3.21 8.83
N LEU A 211 -22.18 3.40 7.82
CA LEU A 211 -20.82 2.92 7.85
C LEU A 211 -20.03 3.48 9.04
N VAL A 212 -20.23 4.77 9.34
CA VAL A 212 -19.64 5.44 10.51
C VAL A 212 -20.20 4.90 11.81
N GLN A 213 -21.54 4.76 11.91
CA GLN A 213 -22.20 4.23 13.10
C GLN A 213 -21.71 2.82 13.45
N TRP A 214 -21.51 1.94 12.47
CA TRP A 214 -20.97 0.60 12.68
C TRP A 214 -19.51 0.64 13.13
N THR A 215 -18.70 1.55 12.59
CA THR A 215 -17.32 1.75 12.99
C THR A 215 -17.22 2.22 14.44
N ASP A 216 -18.01 3.20 14.82
CA ASP A 216 -18.02 3.75 16.18
C ASP A 216 -18.41 2.66 17.22
N LEU A 217 -19.31 1.73 16.87
CA LEU A 217 -19.66 0.60 17.74
C LEU A 217 -18.47 -0.33 18.00
N VAL A 218 -17.62 -0.57 17.00
CA VAL A 218 -16.41 -1.38 17.15
C VAL A 218 -15.36 -0.63 17.99
N ALA A 219 -15.12 0.64 17.69
CA ALA A 219 -14.14 1.47 18.37
C ALA A 219 -14.49 1.68 19.86
N THR A 220 -15.78 1.68 20.20
CA THR A 220 -16.31 1.84 21.58
C THR A 220 -16.69 0.52 22.24
N SER A 221 -16.29 -0.63 21.64
CA SER A 221 -16.54 -1.94 22.26
C SER A 221 -15.88 -2.07 23.63
N ALA A 222 -16.43 -2.89 24.52
CA ALA A 222 -15.87 -3.14 25.83
C ALA A 222 -14.42 -3.65 25.78
N SER A 223 -14.04 -4.37 24.72
CA SER A 223 -12.69 -4.84 24.46
C SER A 223 -11.68 -3.72 24.14
N ALA A 224 -12.15 -2.55 23.71
CA ALA A 224 -11.31 -1.37 23.42
C ALA A 224 -11.47 -0.26 24.46
N THR A 225 -12.62 -0.16 25.14
CA THR A 225 -12.95 0.93 26.09
C THR A 225 -12.82 0.56 27.55
N GLY A 226 -12.69 -0.75 27.83
CA GLY A 226 -12.48 -1.22 29.20
C GLY A 226 -13.67 -1.04 30.15
N GLY A 227 -14.92 -1.03 29.65
CA GLY A 227 -16.01 -1.10 30.61
C GLY A 227 -17.33 -0.42 30.29
N VAL A 228 -17.48 0.24 29.14
CA VAL A 228 -18.81 0.66 28.70
C VAL A 228 -19.52 -0.55 28.10
N ASN A 229 -20.57 -1.04 28.78
CA ASN A 229 -21.33 -2.19 28.29
C ASN A 229 -22.31 -1.74 27.19
N ASN A 230 -21.83 -1.65 25.95
CA ASN A 230 -22.63 -1.43 24.76
C ASN A 230 -22.89 -2.71 23.96
N THR A 231 -22.77 -3.87 24.61
CA THR A 231 -22.86 -5.17 23.92
C THR A 231 -24.18 -5.34 23.17
N ASP A 232 -25.31 -4.88 23.72
CA ASP A 232 -26.62 -4.93 23.05
C ASP A 232 -26.64 -4.08 21.76
N GLU A 233 -25.89 -2.97 21.75
CA GLU A 233 -25.74 -2.12 20.57
C GLU A 233 -24.85 -2.74 19.53
N ILE A 234 -23.77 -3.39 19.95
CA ILE A 234 -22.86 -4.14 19.05
C ILE A 234 -23.61 -5.25 18.32
N TYR A 235 -24.41 -6.09 19.02
CA TYR A 235 -25.20 -7.13 18.35
C TYR A 235 -26.25 -6.55 17.39
N ARG A 236 -26.90 -5.43 17.75
CA ARG A 236 -27.86 -4.75 16.87
C ARG A 236 -27.16 -4.19 15.63
N GLY A 237 -26.01 -3.53 15.82
CA GLY A 237 -25.21 -2.98 14.74
C GLY A 237 -24.68 -4.07 13.80
N ALA A 238 -24.15 -5.17 14.35
CA ALA A 238 -23.71 -6.32 13.58
C ALA A 238 -24.84 -6.95 12.75
N ALA A 239 -26.04 -7.10 13.33
CA ALA A 239 -27.21 -7.61 12.61
C ALA A 239 -27.68 -6.64 11.51
N ASP A 240 -27.64 -5.32 11.74
CA ASP A 240 -27.97 -4.31 10.74
C ASP A 240 -26.97 -4.29 9.59
N MET A 241 -25.67 -4.35 9.90
CA MET A 241 -24.59 -4.48 8.92
C MET A 241 -24.75 -5.74 8.08
N ALA A 242 -24.95 -6.90 8.73
CA ALA A 242 -25.17 -8.17 8.07
C ALA A 242 -26.33 -8.14 7.10
N ARG A 243 -27.45 -7.54 7.48
CA ARG A 243 -28.64 -7.37 6.63
C ARG A 243 -28.34 -6.49 5.43
N SER A 244 -27.75 -5.32 5.65
CA SER A 244 -27.47 -4.32 4.62
C SER A 244 -26.51 -4.89 3.56
N PHE A 245 -25.41 -5.50 3.99
CA PHE A 245 -24.43 -6.07 3.06
C PHE A 245 -24.89 -7.39 2.41
N SER A 246 -25.72 -8.22 3.08
CA SER A 246 -26.32 -9.37 2.41
C SER A 246 -27.25 -8.94 1.29
N ALA A 247 -28.05 -7.89 1.51
CA ALA A 247 -28.92 -7.35 0.47
C ALA A 247 -28.10 -6.80 -0.71
N LEU A 248 -27.04 -6.03 -0.45
CA LEU A 248 -26.14 -5.50 -1.47
C LEU A 248 -25.42 -6.63 -2.23
N TRP A 249 -24.95 -7.65 -1.53
CA TRP A 249 -24.33 -8.83 -2.16
C TRP A 249 -25.27 -9.52 -3.16
N HIS A 250 -26.51 -9.78 -2.75
CA HIS A 250 -27.49 -10.45 -3.62
C HIS A 250 -27.92 -9.57 -4.80
N ASP A 251 -28.08 -8.26 -4.60
CA ASP A 251 -28.39 -7.33 -5.69
C ASP A 251 -27.28 -7.34 -6.74
N LYS A 252 -26.03 -7.21 -6.32
CA LYS A 252 -24.86 -7.24 -7.22
C LYS A 252 -24.74 -8.59 -7.94
N ALA A 253 -24.91 -9.69 -7.23
CA ALA A 253 -24.87 -11.03 -7.86
C ALA A 253 -25.95 -11.18 -8.93
N ALA A 254 -27.16 -10.63 -8.71
CA ALA A 254 -28.24 -10.63 -9.69
C ALA A 254 -27.91 -9.75 -10.92
N ARG A 255 -27.32 -8.59 -10.71
CA ARG A 255 -26.89 -7.67 -11.78
C ARG A 255 -25.78 -8.30 -12.64
N LEU A 256 -24.77 -8.92 -12.02
CA LEU A 256 -23.71 -9.65 -12.72
C LEU A 256 -24.29 -10.82 -13.53
N ALA A 257 -25.23 -11.60 -12.97
CA ALA A 257 -25.89 -12.68 -13.66
C ALA A 257 -26.77 -12.20 -14.84
N ALA A 258 -27.27 -10.96 -14.78
CA ALA A 258 -27.99 -10.30 -15.87
C ALA A 258 -27.08 -9.74 -16.97
N GLY A 259 -25.74 -9.86 -16.84
CA GLY A 259 -24.75 -9.42 -17.81
C GLY A 259 -24.28 -7.98 -17.62
N GLU A 260 -24.52 -7.37 -16.46
CA GLU A 260 -23.92 -6.08 -16.13
C GLU A 260 -22.40 -6.22 -16.01
N LYS A 261 -21.66 -5.24 -16.53
CA LYS A 261 -20.19 -5.23 -16.42
C LYS A 261 -19.79 -5.15 -14.94
N PRO A 262 -18.81 -5.96 -14.49
CA PRO A 262 -18.31 -5.87 -13.13
C PRO A 262 -17.73 -4.49 -12.81
N GLY A 263 -18.10 -3.93 -11.65
CA GLY A 263 -17.44 -2.75 -11.09
C GLY A 263 -16.13 -3.12 -10.38
N TYR A 264 -15.36 -2.10 -10.04
CA TYR A 264 -14.10 -2.25 -9.26
C TYR A 264 -14.31 -2.01 -7.76
N ASP A 265 -15.51 -2.20 -7.24
CA ASP A 265 -15.79 -2.08 -5.82
C ASP A 265 -15.47 -3.38 -5.06
N LEU A 266 -15.25 -3.26 -3.75
CA LEU A 266 -14.83 -4.35 -2.88
C LEU A 266 -15.82 -5.54 -2.87
N ILE A 267 -17.12 -5.27 -2.92
CA ILE A 267 -18.16 -6.34 -2.92
C ILE A 267 -18.11 -7.13 -4.22
N THR A 268 -18.01 -6.44 -5.36
CA THR A 268 -17.87 -7.08 -6.68
C THR A 268 -16.58 -7.90 -6.76
N LEU A 269 -15.47 -7.36 -6.29
CA LEU A 269 -14.17 -8.07 -6.29
C LEU A 269 -14.24 -9.35 -5.45
N MET A 270 -14.86 -9.30 -4.26
CA MET A 270 -15.07 -10.51 -3.43
C MET A 270 -15.97 -11.55 -4.10
N GLN A 271 -16.97 -11.13 -4.88
CA GLN A 271 -17.83 -12.05 -5.63
C GLN A 271 -17.14 -12.74 -6.80
N LEU A 272 -16.16 -12.07 -7.41
CA LEU A 272 -15.45 -12.57 -8.57
C LEU A 272 -14.25 -13.47 -8.22
N SER A 273 -13.69 -13.33 -7.02
CA SER A 273 -12.56 -14.13 -6.58
C SER A 273 -13.00 -15.54 -6.16
N GLU A 274 -12.28 -16.56 -6.63
CA GLU A 274 -12.51 -17.96 -6.25
C GLU A 274 -12.42 -18.20 -4.74
N ASP A 275 -11.56 -17.46 -4.04
CA ASP A 275 -11.31 -17.62 -2.60
C ASP A 275 -12.39 -16.98 -1.73
N THR A 276 -13.18 -16.04 -2.29
CA THR A 276 -14.16 -15.24 -1.52
C THR A 276 -15.58 -15.25 -2.09
N LYS A 277 -15.82 -15.79 -3.28
CA LYS A 277 -17.16 -15.79 -3.93
C LYS A 277 -18.26 -16.48 -3.12
N ASP A 278 -17.91 -17.38 -2.22
CA ASP A 278 -18.80 -18.10 -1.33
C ASP A 278 -18.87 -17.53 0.10
N LEU A 279 -18.23 -16.36 0.37
CA LEU A 279 -18.22 -15.72 1.69
C LEU A 279 -19.61 -15.52 2.27
N ILE A 280 -20.61 -15.24 1.44
CA ILE A 280 -22.01 -15.11 1.88
C ILE A 280 -22.54 -16.38 2.60
N ASN A 281 -21.96 -17.55 2.32
CA ASN A 281 -22.27 -18.83 2.94
C ASN A 281 -21.41 -19.11 4.19
N ARG A 282 -20.44 -18.23 4.51
CA ARG A 282 -19.56 -18.24 5.69
C ARG A 282 -19.83 -16.98 6.53
N PRO A 283 -20.96 -16.92 7.27
CA PRO A 283 -21.52 -15.66 7.77
C PRO A 283 -20.59 -14.89 8.73
N MET A 284 -19.85 -15.57 9.60
CA MET A 284 -18.92 -14.91 10.53
C MET A 284 -17.69 -14.36 9.83
N GLU A 285 -17.19 -15.04 8.80
CA GLU A 285 -16.09 -14.60 7.97
C GLU A 285 -16.51 -13.46 7.03
N PHE A 286 -17.70 -13.55 6.44
CA PHE A 286 -18.28 -12.46 5.64
C PHE A 286 -18.43 -11.18 6.46
N LEU A 287 -19.06 -11.29 7.64
CA LEU A 287 -19.22 -10.16 8.56
C LEU A 287 -17.86 -9.61 9.02
N GLY A 288 -16.92 -10.49 9.36
CA GLY A 288 -15.58 -10.11 9.82
C GLY A 288 -14.81 -9.32 8.78
N ASN A 289 -14.79 -9.77 7.53
CA ASN A 289 -14.13 -9.05 6.44
C ASN A 289 -14.80 -7.71 6.14
N LEU A 290 -16.13 -7.61 6.23
CA LEU A 290 -16.84 -6.34 6.10
C LEU A 290 -16.50 -5.37 7.25
N VAL A 291 -16.51 -5.86 8.49
CA VAL A 291 -16.08 -5.06 9.66
C VAL A 291 -14.66 -4.53 9.46
N LEU A 292 -13.73 -5.40 9.03
CA LEU A 292 -12.35 -5.01 8.75
C LEU A 292 -12.26 -3.88 7.71
N LEU A 293 -12.94 -4.04 6.57
CA LEU A 293 -12.89 -3.08 5.46
C LEU A 293 -13.54 -1.74 5.83
N VAL A 294 -14.66 -1.79 6.57
CA VAL A 294 -15.39 -0.59 7.02
C VAL A 294 -14.59 0.14 8.09
N VAL A 295 -14.12 -0.54 9.13
CA VAL A 295 -13.35 0.07 10.24
C VAL A 295 -11.99 0.58 9.74
N GLY A 296 -11.26 -0.25 8.99
CA GLY A 296 -9.95 0.10 8.45
C GLY A 296 -9.98 1.29 7.51
N GLY A 297 -11.03 1.41 6.69
CA GLY A 297 -11.18 2.51 5.72
C GLY A 297 -11.72 3.81 6.31
N ASN A 298 -12.36 3.77 7.48
CA ASN A 298 -12.98 4.95 8.10
C ASN A 298 -12.12 5.55 9.22
N ASP A 299 -11.92 4.82 10.32
CA ASP A 299 -11.36 5.39 11.56
C ASP A 299 -9.93 5.89 11.43
N THR A 300 -9.09 5.15 10.71
CA THR A 300 -7.67 5.48 10.59
C THR A 300 -7.46 6.78 9.82
N THR A 301 -8.14 6.94 8.68
CA THR A 301 -8.04 8.12 7.84
C THR A 301 -8.72 9.33 8.49
N ARG A 302 -9.92 9.15 9.08
CA ARG A 302 -10.64 10.17 9.84
C ARG A 302 -9.77 10.80 10.92
N ASN A 303 -9.13 9.97 11.73
CA ASN A 303 -8.29 10.42 12.84
C ASN A 303 -6.96 11.02 12.37
N SER A 304 -6.42 10.59 11.23
CA SER A 304 -5.25 11.22 10.62
C SER A 304 -5.56 12.62 10.07
N MET A 305 -6.72 12.82 9.44
CA MET A 305 -7.19 14.14 9.00
C MET A 305 -7.31 15.10 10.18
N THR A 306 -7.96 14.66 11.28
CA THR A 306 -8.16 15.47 12.48
C THR A 306 -6.84 15.74 13.21
N GLY A 307 -5.99 14.69 13.37
CA GLY A 307 -4.69 14.81 14.04
C GLY A 307 -3.74 15.76 13.32
N GLY A 308 -3.78 15.81 11.99
CA GLY A 308 -2.98 16.75 11.20
C GLY A 308 -3.34 18.22 11.46
N VAL A 309 -4.64 18.53 11.59
CA VAL A 309 -5.10 19.89 11.96
C VAL A 309 -4.66 20.24 13.37
N LEU A 310 -4.82 19.32 14.33
CA LEU A 310 -4.38 19.54 15.70
C LEU A 310 -2.86 19.76 15.78
N ALA A 311 -2.08 18.92 15.12
CA ALA A 311 -0.62 19.02 15.11
C ALA A 311 -0.14 20.38 14.59
N LEU A 312 -0.70 20.87 13.48
CA LEU A 312 -0.33 22.18 12.94
C LEU A 312 -0.81 23.37 13.80
N ASN A 313 -1.77 23.17 14.71
CA ASN A 313 -2.11 24.15 15.72
C ASN A 313 -1.15 24.11 16.92
N GLN A 314 -0.65 22.94 17.28
CA GLN A 314 0.36 22.77 18.34
C GLN A 314 1.75 23.26 17.87
N PHE A 315 2.06 23.13 16.58
CA PHE A 315 3.33 23.52 15.96
C PHE A 315 3.10 24.55 14.84
N PRO A 316 2.72 25.81 15.18
CA PRO A 316 2.27 26.81 14.21
C PRO A 316 3.37 27.23 13.22
N GLU A 317 4.65 27.15 13.61
CA GLU A 317 5.79 27.41 12.72
C GLU A 317 5.86 26.39 11.57
N GLN A 318 5.41 25.15 11.78
CA GLN A 318 5.33 24.15 10.73
C GLN A 318 4.19 24.47 9.75
N PHE A 319 3.10 25.02 10.24
CA PHE A 319 2.01 25.48 9.38
C PHE A 319 2.44 26.68 8.51
N ASP A 320 3.17 27.64 9.08
CA ASP A 320 3.69 28.77 8.33
C ASP A 320 4.72 28.34 7.25
N ARG A 321 5.56 27.35 7.54
CA ARG A 321 6.45 26.71 6.54
C ARG A 321 5.67 26.04 5.43
N LEU A 322 4.62 25.29 5.76
CA LEU A 322 3.77 24.59 4.81
C LEU A 322 3.06 25.58 3.86
N ARG A 323 2.54 26.69 4.39
CA ARG A 323 1.89 27.74 3.60
C ARG A 323 2.85 28.45 2.65
N THR A 324 4.09 28.66 3.10
CA THR A 324 5.14 29.27 2.29
C THR A 324 5.63 28.32 1.18
N ASN A 325 5.59 27.00 1.44
CA ASN A 325 5.99 25.97 0.50
C ASN A 325 4.97 24.79 0.47
N PRO A 326 3.87 24.92 -0.29
CA PRO A 326 2.88 23.84 -0.45
C PRO A 326 3.44 22.53 -1.03
N GLY A 327 4.61 22.57 -1.69
CA GLY A 327 5.32 21.37 -2.15
C GLY A 327 5.73 20.39 -1.04
N LEU A 328 5.63 20.81 0.23
CA LEU A 328 5.87 19.95 1.39
C LEU A 328 4.68 19.05 1.75
N VAL A 329 3.51 19.19 1.12
CA VAL A 329 2.31 18.37 1.41
C VAL A 329 2.59 16.86 1.37
N PRO A 330 3.32 16.28 0.41
CA PRO A 330 3.63 14.85 0.44
C PRO A 330 4.43 14.41 1.67
N LYS A 331 5.37 15.24 2.15
CA LYS A 331 6.15 14.95 3.37
C LYS A 331 5.31 15.13 4.63
N LEU A 332 4.48 16.19 4.68
CA LEU A 332 3.51 16.41 5.74
C LEU A 332 2.64 15.19 5.99
N VAL A 333 2.16 14.52 4.94
CA VAL A 333 1.28 13.33 5.07
C VAL A 333 1.95 12.24 5.89
N HIS A 334 3.22 11.92 5.63
CA HIS A 334 3.95 10.92 6.38
C HIS A 334 4.18 11.33 7.84
N GLU A 335 4.47 12.62 8.09
CA GLU A 335 4.62 13.11 9.46
C GLU A 335 3.30 13.10 10.23
N ILE A 336 2.17 13.43 9.58
CA ILE A 336 0.82 13.26 10.17
C ILE A 336 0.61 11.81 10.60
N LEU A 337 0.88 10.84 9.72
CA LEU A 337 0.71 9.42 9.99
C LEU A 337 1.60 8.94 11.14
N ARG A 338 2.88 9.36 11.16
CA ARG A 338 3.81 9.07 12.24
C ARG A 338 3.33 9.66 13.57
N TRP A 339 3.01 10.93 13.60
CA TRP A 339 2.67 11.68 14.81
C TRP A 339 1.33 11.25 15.38
N GLN A 340 0.31 11.09 14.54
CA GLN A 340 -1.03 10.67 14.95
C GLN A 340 -1.09 9.17 15.29
N THR A 341 -0.50 8.30 14.47
CA THR A 341 -0.57 6.83 14.64
C THR A 341 -1.98 6.37 15.04
N PRO A 342 -2.96 6.37 14.14
CA PRO A 342 -4.38 6.25 14.48
C PRO A 342 -4.76 4.90 15.11
N LEU A 343 -4.01 3.83 14.85
CA LEU A 343 -4.09 2.56 15.57
C LEU A 343 -2.88 2.45 16.50
N ALA A 344 -3.15 2.36 17.81
CA ALA A 344 -2.10 2.36 18.82
C ALA A 344 -1.24 1.09 18.79
N TYR A 345 -1.85 -0.05 18.47
CA TYR A 345 -1.17 -1.35 18.49
C TYR A 345 -1.83 -2.38 17.58
N MET A 346 -1.15 -3.49 17.37
CA MET A 346 -1.68 -4.78 16.94
C MET A 346 -1.19 -5.89 17.90
N ARG A 347 -1.99 -6.96 18.04
CA ARG A 347 -1.66 -8.11 18.87
C ARG A 347 -1.22 -9.30 18.01
N ARG A 348 -0.32 -10.11 18.56
CA ARG A 348 0.07 -11.44 18.05
C ARG A 348 -0.03 -12.47 19.17
N ILE A 349 0.01 -13.75 18.80
CA ILE A 349 0.16 -14.88 19.71
C ILE A 349 1.47 -15.59 19.37
N ALA A 350 2.31 -15.87 20.37
CA ALA A 350 3.50 -16.68 20.17
C ALA A 350 3.11 -18.13 19.83
N THR A 351 3.52 -18.64 18.70
CA THR A 351 3.23 -20.02 18.23
C THR A 351 4.17 -21.05 18.84
N ARG A 352 5.28 -20.60 19.42
CA ARG A 352 6.32 -21.40 20.05
C ARG A 352 7.03 -20.60 21.13
N ASP A 353 7.74 -21.27 22.02
CA ASP A 353 8.66 -20.61 22.93
C ASP A 353 9.74 -19.86 22.16
N THR A 354 9.98 -18.61 22.52
CA THR A 354 10.94 -17.74 21.83
C THR A 354 11.57 -16.74 22.80
N VAL A 355 12.60 -16.02 22.31
CA VAL A 355 13.26 -14.95 23.08
C VAL A 355 13.20 -13.67 22.25
N LEU A 356 12.71 -12.58 22.84
CA LEU A 356 12.71 -11.25 22.23
C LEU A 356 13.37 -10.26 23.20
N ASN A 357 14.41 -9.58 22.74
CA ASN A 357 15.18 -8.62 23.55
C ASN A 357 15.55 -9.16 24.96
N GLY A 358 16.00 -10.42 25.02
CA GLY A 358 16.40 -11.11 26.25
C GLY A 358 15.25 -11.62 27.12
N GLN A 359 13.99 -11.35 26.77
CA GLN A 359 12.82 -11.85 27.50
C GLN A 359 12.30 -13.17 26.90
N PHE A 360 12.01 -14.13 27.76
CA PHE A 360 11.48 -15.44 27.36
C PHE A 360 9.96 -15.38 27.25
N ILE A 361 9.46 -15.50 26.02
CA ILE A 361 8.03 -15.51 25.67
C ILE A 361 7.61 -16.95 25.42
N ARG A 362 6.58 -17.42 26.11
CA ARG A 362 6.08 -18.79 25.99
C ARG A 362 5.11 -18.92 24.83
N GLN A 363 5.01 -20.13 24.28
CA GLN A 363 3.94 -20.50 23.38
C GLN A 363 2.57 -20.16 23.98
N GLY A 364 1.72 -19.49 23.23
CA GLY A 364 0.39 -19.06 23.64
C GLY A 364 0.33 -17.67 24.30
N ASP A 365 1.49 -17.05 24.62
CA ASP A 365 1.51 -15.71 25.19
C ASP A 365 1.02 -14.67 24.17
N LYS A 366 0.28 -13.66 24.66
CA LYS A 366 -0.11 -12.48 23.88
C LYS A 366 1.07 -11.53 23.80
N VAL A 367 1.38 -11.07 22.60
CA VAL A 367 2.44 -10.10 22.30
C VAL A 367 1.81 -8.88 21.61
N VAL A 368 1.95 -7.72 22.21
CA VAL A 368 1.31 -6.47 21.75
C VAL A 368 2.36 -5.51 21.23
N MET A 369 2.30 -5.23 19.94
CA MET A 369 3.18 -4.30 19.24
C MET A 369 2.60 -2.88 19.31
N TRP A 370 3.19 -2.01 20.12
CA TRP A 370 2.71 -0.64 20.32
C TRP A 370 3.26 0.32 19.27
N TYR A 371 2.60 0.42 18.11
CA TYR A 371 3.01 1.32 17.02
C TYR A 371 3.08 2.78 17.46
N ALA A 372 2.19 3.20 18.38
CA ALA A 372 2.23 4.55 18.96
C ALA A 372 3.54 4.82 19.71
N SER A 373 4.11 3.79 20.36
CA SER A 373 5.42 3.86 21.00
C SER A 373 6.55 3.86 19.98
N ALA A 374 6.53 2.93 19.01
CA ALA A 374 7.56 2.84 17.97
C ALA A 374 7.74 4.14 17.18
N ASN A 375 6.62 4.79 16.83
CA ASN A 375 6.64 6.07 16.11
C ASN A 375 7.12 7.26 16.97
N ARG A 376 7.43 7.01 18.25
CA ARG A 376 8.02 7.94 19.23
C ARG A 376 9.34 7.42 19.80
N ASP A 377 9.94 6.41 19.16
CA ASP A 377 11.24 5.87 19.61
C ASP A 377 12.38 6.83 19.22
N GLU A 378 13.07 7.35 20.23
CA GLU A 378 14.18 8.30 20.10
C GLU A 378 15.39 7.70 19.39
N ARG A 379 15.45 6.36 19.30
CA ARG A 379 16.51 5.63 18.58
C ARG A 379 16.30 5.65 17.07
N THR A 380 15.04 5.85 16.65
CA THR A 380 14.64 5.84 15.24
C THR A 380 14.32 7.25 14.73
N PHE A 381 13.67 8.07 15.56
CA PHE A 381 13.23 9.42 15.17
C PHE A 381 13.85 10.45 16.11
N ASP A 382 14.65 11.35 15.55
CA ASP A 382 15.18 12.49 16.30
C ASP A 382 14.03 13.37 16.80
N ASP A 383 14.03 13.75 18.09
CA ASP A 383 12.98 14.56 18.71
C ASP A 383 11.58 14.08 18.30
N PRO A 384 11.19 12.83 18.69
CA PRO A 384 10.02 12.16 18.14
C PRO A 384 8.68 12.78 18.55
N ASP A 385 8.66 13.57 19.63
CA ASP A 385 7.47 14.25 20.13
C ASP A 385 7.19 15.58 19.42
N SER A 386 8.18 16.14 18.71
CA SER A 386 7.99 17.28 17.82
C SER A 386 7.37 16.86 16.49
N PHE A 387 6.52 17.75 15.95
CA PHE A 387 5.95 17.61 14.62
C PHE A 387 6.80 18.39 13.61
N VAL A 388 7.46 17.68 12.69
CA VAL A 388 8.40 18.25 11.71
C VAL A 388 7.98 17.83 10.30
N ILE A 389 7.37 18.74 9.52
CA ILE A 389 6.72 18.44 8.24
C ILE A 389 7.63 17.88 7.16
N ASP A 390 8.93 18.07 7.26
CA ASP A 390 9.94 17.55 6.33
C ASP A 390 10.93 16.60 7.00
N ARG A 391 10.52 15.95 8.10
CA ARG A 391 11.31 14.92 8.77
C ARG A 391 11.84 13.92 7.76
N ARG A 392 13.14 13.67 7.76
CA ARG A 392 13.82 12.85 6.74
C ARG A 392 13.26 11.42 6.69
N ASN A 393 13.06 10.80 7.86
CA ASN A 393 12.63 9.42 7.98
C ASN A 393 11.15 9.26 8.36
N ALA A 394 10.29 10.26 8.13
CA ALA A 394 8.86 10.17 8.45
C ALA A 394 8.18 8.97 7.77
N ARG A 395 8.64 8.56 6.58
CA ARG A 395 8.11 7.40 5.85
C ARG A 395 8.31 6.06 6.55
N HIS A 396 9.27 5.96 7.45
CA HIS A 396 9.55 4.74 8.22
C HIS A 396 8.58 4.53 9.38
N HIS A 397 7.57 5.37 9.51
CA HIS A 397 6.55 5.17 10.54
C HIS A 397 5.85 3.80 10.42
N LEU A 398 5.52 3.20 11.56
CA LEU A 398 4.78 1.93 11.64
C LEU A 398 3.25 2.12 11.73
N ALA A 399 2.71 3.28 11.38
CA ALA A 399 1.26 3.51 11.41
C ALA A 399 0.48 2.60 10.44
N PHE A 400 1.15 2.07 9.43
CA PHE A 400 0.60 1.09 8.48
C PHE A 400 1.02 -0.36 8.77
N GLY A 401 1.74 -0.61 9.87
CA GLY A 401 2.39 -1.89 10.10
C GLY A 401 3.49 -2.20 9.08
N ILE A 402 4.12 -3.37 9.20
CA ILE A 402 5.16 -3.85 8.29
C ILE A 402 4.95 -5.36 8.05
N GLY A 403 5.61 -5.95 7.05
CA GLY A 403 5.52 -7.38 6.75
C GLY A 403 4.18 -7.77 6.12
N THR A 404 3.76 -9.01 6.36
CA THR A 404 2.59 -9.67 5.73
C THR A 404 1.30 -8.87 5.90
N HIS A 405 1.06 -8.32 7.09
CA HIS A 405 -0.15 -7.59 7.43
C HIS A 405 -0.07 -6.07 7.18
N ARG A 406 0.94 -5.58 6.48
CA ARG A 406 1.04 -4.16 6.13
C ARG A 406 -0.25 -3.67 5.49
N CYS A 407 -0.73 -2.48 5.91
CA CYS A 407 -1.99 -1.90 5.45
C CYS A 407 -2.10 -1.89 3.91
N MET A 408 -3.15 -2.51 3.36
CA MET A 408 -3.38 -2.51 1.92
C MET A 408 -3.87 -1.15 1.40
N GLY A 409 -4.58 -0.38 2.25
CA GLY A 409 -5.15 0.92 1.92
C GLY A 409 -4.19 2.11 2.11
N SER A 410 -2.90 1.87 2.42
CA SER A 410 -1.93 2.93 2.74
C SER A 410 -1.87 4.03 1.68
N ARG A 411 -1.80 3.66 0.39
CA ARG A 411 -1.76 4.62 -0.73
C ARG A 411 -3.02 5.45 -0.85
N LEU A 412 -4.19 4.84 -0.63
CA LEU A 412 -5.47 5.56 -0.66
C LEU A 412 -5.57 6.56 0.50
N ALA A 413 -5.11 6.19 1.69
CA ALA A 413 -5.07 7.07 2.84
C ALA A 413 -4.11 8.25 2.61
N GLU A 414 -2.92 7.99 2.09
CA GLU A 414 -1.95 9.03 1.71
C GLU A 414 -2.52 9.96 0.63
N LEU A 415 -3.18 9.42 -0.39
CA LEU A 415 -3.83 10.19 -1.46
C LEU A 415 -4.94 11.10 -0.91
N GLN A 416 -5.81 10.59 -0.05
CA GLN A 416 -6.88 11.39 0.56
C GLN A 416 -6.33 12.51 1.44
N LEU A 417 -5.30 12.22 2.26
CA LEU A 417 -4.64 13.23 3.10
C LEU A 417 -3.95 14.29 2.25
N ARG A 418 -3.24 13.89 1.18
CA ARG A 418 -2.57 14.81 0.26
C ARG A 418 -3.56 15.76 -0.38
N ILE A 419 -4.63 15.23 -0.98
CA ILE A 419 -5.64 16.05 -1.64
C ILE A 419 -6.33 17.01 -0.66
N LEU A 420 -6.68 16.52 0.55
CA LEU A 420 -7.28 17.36 1.58
C LEU A 420 -6.39 18.57 1.90
N TRP A 421 -5.10 18.37 2.12
CA TRP A 421 -4.17 19.45 2.45
C TRP A 421 -3.89 20.37 1.26
N GLU A 422 -3.80 19.87 0.03
CA GLU A 422 -3.72 20.69 -1.18
C GLU A 422 -4.91 21.65 -1.30
N GLU A 423 -6.13 21.13 -1.13
CA GLU A 423 -7.37 21.90 -1.24
C GLU A 423 -7.59 22.86 -0.07
N LEU A 424 -7.14 22.50 1.14
CA LEU A 424 -7.18 23.40 2.31
C LEU A 424 -6.25 24.60 2.12
N LEU A 425 -5.01 24.36 1.69
CA LEU A 425 -4.03 25.43 1.47
C LEU A 425 -4.44 26.38 0.33
N ALA A 426 -5.20 25.89 -0.64
CA ALA A 426 -5.72 26.69 -1.74
C ALA A 426 -6.88 27.62 -1.32
N ARG A 427 -7.57 27.37 -0.18
CA ARG A 427 -8.78 28.06 0.26
C ARG A 427 -8.59 28.89 1.54
N PHE A 428 -7.77 28.40 2.46
CA PHE A 428 -7.72 28.94 3.81
C PHE A 428 -6.30 29.33 4.21
N ASP A 429 -6.20 30.52 4.80
CA ASP A 429 -4.95 31.02 5.38
C ASP A 429 -4.66 30.37 6.72
N ASP A 430 -5.70 29.91 7.42
CA ASP A 430 -5.55 29.36 8.77
C ASP A 430 -6.74 28.48 9.14
N ILE A 431 -6.44 27.47 9.95
CA ILE A 431 -7.42 26.59 10.60
C ILE A 431 -7.16 26.69 12.09
N GLU A 432 -8.02 27.35 12.82
CA GLU A 432 -7.87 27.55 14.27
C GLU A 432 -8.66 26.50 15.04
N VAL A 433 -8.00 25.73 15.89
CA VAL A 433 -8.63 24.87 16.90
C VAL A 433 -9.02 25.72 18.10
N LEU A 434 -10.30 25.69 18.49
CA LEU A 434 -10.90 26.61 19.44
C LEU A 434 -10.92 26.09 20.87
N ALA A 435 -10.88 24.77 21.07
CA ALA A 435 -10.90 24.12 22.37
C ALA A 435 -10.17 22.78 22.30
N GLU A 436 -9.82 22.24 23.49
CA GLU A 436 -9.26 20.87 23.59
C GLU A 436 -10.18 19.87 22.90
N PRO A 437 -9.68 19.07 21.93
CA PRO A 437 -10.49 18.07 21.27
C PRO A 437 -10.97 16.98 22.24
N GLU A 438 -12.18 16.49 22.03
CA GLU A 438 -12.68 15.33 22.74
C GLU A 438 -12.07 14.06 22.15
N ARG A 439 -11.30 13.33 22.98
CA ARG A 439 -10.65 12.07 22.55
C ARG A 439 -11.57 10.88 22.77
N VAL A 440 -11.51 9.93 21.84
CA VAL A 440 -12.16 8.62 22.00
C VAL A 440 -11.52 7.87 23.17
N GLN A 441 -12.33 7.29 24.05
CA GLN A 441 -11.84 6.42 25.11
C GLN A 441 -11.57 5.03 24.55
N SER A 442 -10.34 4.79 24.08
CA SER A 442 -9.93 3.51 23.50
C SER A 442 -8.43 3.35 23.68
N ASN A 443 -7.97 2.12 23.96
CA ASN A 443 -6.57 1.78 23.95
C ASN A 443 -6.10 1.34 22.54
N PHE A 444 -7.03 1.12 21.61
CA PHE A 444 -6.76 0.63 20.27
C PHE A 444 -6.81 1.76 19.22
N VAL A 445 -7.89 2.53 19.18
CA VAL A 445 -8.06 3.66 18.26
C VAL A 445 -7.64 4.96 18.95
N ARG A 446 -6.61 5.62 18.42
CA ARG A 446 -6.24 6.99 18.83
C ARG A 446 -7.00 7.97 17.96
N GLY A 447 -8.08 8.52 18.51
CA GLY A 447 -9.01 9.32 17.73
C GLY A 447 -9.70 10.40 18.52
N TYR A 448 -10.52 11.16 17.80
CA TYR A 448 -11.27 12.28 18.29
C TYR A 448 -12.75 12.10 17.97
N SER A 449 -13.61 12.31 18.95
CA SER A 449 -15.07 12.34 18.79
C SER A 449 -15.57 13.71 18.36
N SER A 450 -14.86 14.79 18.73
CA SER A 450 -15.19 16.17 18.37
C SER A 450 -13.92 17.05 18.39
N MET A 451 -13.84 18.01 17.47
CA MET A 451 -12.82 19.07 17.46
C MET A 451 -13.42 20.35 16.88
N MET A 452 -13.65 21.34 17.72
CA MET A 452 -14.17 22.65 17.29
C MET A 452 -13.10 23.49 16.63
N VAL A 453 -13.37 23.92 15.40
CA VAL A 453 -12.43 24.74 14.60
C VAL A 453 -13.12 25.96 14.01
N ARG A 454 -12.30 26.93 13.56
CA ARG A 454 -12.69 28.07 12.72
C ARG A 454 -11.74 28.15 11.52
N LEU A 455 -12.30 28.31 10.33
CA LEU A 455 -11.54 28.51 9.09
C LEU A 455 -11.45 30.00 8.78
N ASN A 456 -10.24 30.46 8.46
CA ASN A 456 -9.97 31.82 8.03
C ASN A 456 -9.60 31.82 6.54
N PRO A 457 -10.37 32.49 5.66
CA PRO A 457 -10.13 32.46 4.22
C PRO A 457 -8.89 33.26 3.84
N ILE A 458 -8.31 32.95 2.68
CA ILE A 458 -7.14 33.64 2.12
C ILE A 458 -7.44 35.14 1.97
N GLY A 459 -6.54 35.98 2.49
CA GLY A 459 -6.68 37.45 2.47
C GLY A 459 -7.69 38.01 3.50
N GLY A 460 -8.29 37.15 4.32
CA GLY A 460 -9.13 37.55 5.44
C GLY A 460 -8.31 38.15 6.59
N ARG A 461 -8.93 39.06 7.40
CA ARG A 461 -8.30 39.52 8.64
C ARG A 461 -8.23 38.34 9.61
N ARG A 462 -7.02 37.87 9.94
CA ARG A 462 -6.84 36.87 10.99
C ARG A 462 -7.35 37.45 12.33
N PRO A 463 -8.28 36.81 13.02
CA PRO A 463 -8.57 37.16 14.40
C PRO A 463 -7.34 36.88 15.27
N GLU A 464 -7.23 37.57 16.42
CA GLU A 464 -6.22 37.18 17.40
C GLU A 464 -6.45 35.72 17.83
N PRO A 465 -5.37 34.94 18.04
CA PRO A 465 -5.49 33.56 18.48
C PRO A 465 -6.36 33.45 19.74
N GLY A 466 -7.32 32.53 19.71
CA GLY A 466 -8.17 32.27 20.88
C GLY A 466 -7.34 31.68 22.05
N PRO A 467 -7.91 31.68 23.25
CA PRO A 467 -7.21 31.24 24.48
C PRO A 467 -6.58 29.86 24.39
N TYR A 468 -7.27 28.93 23.76
CA TYR A 468 -6.76 27.55 23.59
C TYR A 468 -5.52 27.48 22.70
N ARG A 469 -5.51 28.20 21.58
CA ARG A 469 -4.37 28.26 20.67
C ARG A 469 -3.15 28.96 21.33
N THR A 470 -3.40 29.97 22.14
CA THR A 470 -2.37 30.63 22.95
C THR A 470 -1.77 29.63 23.95
N HIS A 471 -2.62 28.88 24.65
CA HIS A 471 -2.16 27.83 25.56
C HIS A 471 -1.31 26.75 24.86
N LEU A 472 -1.70 26.29 23.67
CA LEU A 472 -0.92 25.31 22.88
C LEU A 472 0.48 25.86 22.51
N ARG A 473 0.57 27.14 22.16
CA ARG A 473 1.87 27.81 21.86
C ARG A 473 2.75 27.88 23.08
N ASP A 474 2.21 28.29 24.21
CA ASP A 474 2.94 28.41 25.47
C ASP A 474 3.45 27.04 25.97
N ALA A 475 2.70 25.97 25.77
CA ALA A 475 3.11 24.61 26.09
C ALA A 475 4.26 24.12 25.20
N GLY A 476 4.23 24.44 23.88
CA GLY A 476 5.30 24.11 22.94
C GLY A 476 6.63 24.85 23.21
N ASP A 477 6.54 26.12 23.63
CA ASP A 477 7.72 26.93 23.96
C ASP A 477 8.40 26.50 25.29
N ASN A 478 7.67 25.91 26.22
CA ASN A 478 8.24 25.43 27.48
C ASN A 478 9.04 24.11 27.30
N ASP A 479 8.68 23.26 26.35
CA ASP A 479 9.45 22.03 26.05
C ASP A 479 10.70 22.33 25.21
N SER A 480 10.77 23.45 24.48
CA SER A 480 11.93 23.86 23.67
C SER A 480 13.00 24.63 24.43
N ALA A 481 12.78 25.01 25.70
CA ALA A 481 13.68 25.87 26.48
C ALA A 481 14.89 25.12 27.11
N THR A 482 15.10 23.84 26.87
CA THR A 482 16.26 23.07 27.33
C THR A 482 17.09 22.53 26.15
N GLY A 483 17.77 23.40 25.40
CA GLY A 483 18.73 22.93 24.39
C GLY A 483 19.21 23.96 23.39
N SER A 484 20.22 24.69 23.79
CA SER A 484 21.32 25.33 23.01
C SER A 484 21.04 26.07 21.69
N SER A 485 21.41 27.32 21.75
CA SER A 485 21.68 28.26 20.64
C SER A 485 22.80 27.83 19.69
N ALA A 486 22.55 27.88 18.37
CA ALA A 486 23.59 28.19 17.37
C ALA A 486 22.99 28.67 16.03
N ALA A 487 23.22 29.94 15.81
CA ALA A 487 23.59 30.68 14.57
C ALA A 487 22.90 30.40 13.22
N ASN A 488 22.21 31.48 12.78
CA ASN A 488 21.86 31.85 11.42
C ASN A 488 23.01 31.81 10.43
N SER A 489 22.80 31.32 9.22
CA SER A 489 23.35 31.97 8.01
C SER A 489 22.39 31.80 6.84
N SER A 490 22.01 32.91 6.28
CA SER A 490 21.16 33.10 5.11
C SER A 490 21.88 32.76 3.80
N ALA A 491 21.22 32.06 2.89
CA ALA A 491 21.51 32.15 1.46
C ALA A 491 20.20 31.95 0.65
N THR A 492 19.84 33.01 0.01
CA THR A 492 18.77 33.12 -0.98
C THR A 492 19.20 32.51 -2.30
N SER A 493 18.40 31.61 -2.88
CA SER A 493 18.39 31.38 -4.33
C SER A 493 16.97 31.05 -4.80
N SER A 494 16.51 31.85 -5.72
CA SER A 494 15.24 31.77 -6.44
C SER A 494 15.26 30.67 -7.49
N SER A 495 14.25 29.78 -7.51
CA SER A 495 13.93 29.03 -8.72
C SER A 495 12.41 28.80 -8.83
N ALA A 496 11.93 28.87 -10.06
CA ALA A 496 10.54 28.86 -10.49
C ALA A 496 9.85 27.49 -10.31
N PRO A 497 8.52 27.43 -10.29
CA PRO A 497 7.78 26.18 -10.05
C PRO A 497 7.77 25.27 -11.27
N MET A 498 7.97 23.97 -11.05
CA MET A 498 7.88 22.91 -12.05
C MET A 498 6.61 22.06 -11.88
N PRO A 499 6.13 21.40 -12.96
CA PRO A 499 4.87 20.68 -13.00
C PRO A 499 4.88 19.33 -12.27
N ALA A 500 3.68 18.84 -11.93
CA ALA A 500 3.41 17.64 -11.14
C ALA A 500 3.86 16.32 -11.81
N ARG A 501 4.30 15.38 -10.98
CA ARG A 501 4.79 14.04 -11.37
C ARG A 501 3.67 13.06 -11.71
N PRO A 502 3.84 12.15 -12.69
CA PRO A 502 3.04 10.93 -12.81
C PRO A 502 3.48 9.88 -11.76
N SER A 503 2.52 9.12 -11.27
CA SER A 503 2.66 8.15 -10.18
C SER A 503 3.44 6.89 -10.59
N ARG A 504 4.18 6.31 -9.63
CA ARG A 504 5.04 5.14 -9.84
C ARG A 504 4.40 3.83 -9.38
N GLY A 505 4.63 2.78 -10.18
CA GLY A 505 4.11 1.43 -10.01
C GLY A 505 4.60 0.68 -8.76
N ASN A 506 3.75 -0.18 -8.40
CA ASN A 506 3.62 -1.17 -7.33
C ASN A 506 4.92 -1.79 -6.76
N ARG A 507 5.14 -1.70 -5.43
CA ARG A 507 6.12 -2.49 -4.67
C ARG A 507 5.41 -3.43 -3.69
N GLY A 508 5.74 -4.75 -3.83
CA GLY A 508 5.65 -5.72 -2.75
C GLY A 508 4.32 -6.41 -2.51
N ALA A 509 3.97 -7.37 -3.40
CA ALA A 509 3.25 -8.58 -2.97
C ALA A 509 4.30 -9.71 -2.82
N ALA A 510 4.23 -10.48 -1.75
CA ALA A 510 5.02 -11.70 -1.63
C ALA A 510 4.72 -12.58 -2.86
N MET A 511 5.78 -12.88 -3.65
CA MET A 511 5.62 -13.59 -4.91
C MET A 511 5.29 -15.05 -4.66
N GLN A 512 4.13 -15.50 -5.16
CA GLN A 512 3.84 -16.92 -5.22
C GLN A 512 4.85 -17.58 -6.17
N THR A 513 5.62 -18.53 -5.65
CA THR A 513 6.45 -19.40 -6.47
C THR A 513 5.61 -20.62 -6.81
N LEU A 514 5.35 -20.84 -8.09
CA LEU A 514 4.62 -21.99 -8.62
C LEU A 514 5.58 -23.01 -9.18
N ASP A 515 5.35 -24.28 -8.93
CA ASP A 515 6.05 -25.37 -9.59
C ASP A 515 5.24 -25.77 -10.83
N LEU A 516 5.71 -25.34 -12.01
CA LEU A 516 4.98 -25.52 -13.26
C LEU A 516 5.71 -26.55 -14.16
N ARG A 517 4.93 -27.18 -15.03
CA ARG A 517 5.44 -28.14 -16.02
C ARG A 517 5.33 -27.57 -17.42
N VAL A 518 6.40 -27.71 -18.22
CA VAL A 518 6.38 -27.44 -19.66
C VAL A 518 5.55 -28.54 -20.35
N THR A 519 4.37 -28.20 -20.82
CA THR A 519 3.46 -29.16 -21.49
C THR A 519 3.54 -29.07 -23.00
N ARG A 520 4.03 -27.98 -23.55
CA ARG A 520 4.23 -27.77 -24.97
C ARG A 520 5.45 -26.94 -25.22
N ARG A 521 6.28 -27.34 -26.22
CA ARG A 521 7.42 -26.60 -26.71
C ARG A 521 7.35 -26.54 -28.23
N ARG A 522 7.34 -25.37 -28.84
CA ARG A 522 7.37 -25.21 -30.29
C ARG A 522 8.37 -24.12 -30.69
N THR A 523 8.90 -24.20 -31.93
CA THR A 523 9.60 -23.08 -32.54
C THR A 523 8.58 -22.08 -33.07
N ALA A 524 8.60 -20.84 -32.54
CA ALA A 524 7.70 -19.76 -32.94
C ALA A 524 8.28 -18.93 -34.10
N ALA A 525 9.59 -18.85 -34.22
CA ALA A 525 10.33 -18.21 -35.31
C ALA A 525 11.80 -18.70 -35.29
N GLU A 526 12.64 -18.30 -36.26
CA GLU A 526 14.06 -18.57 -36.19
C GLU A 526 14.67 -17.99 -34.90
N GLY A 527 15.26 -18.86 -34.07
CA GLY A 527 15.83 -18.47 -32.78
C GLY A 527 14.81 -18.13 -31.67
N VAL A 528 13.52 -18.39 -31.87
CA VAL A 528 12.48 -18.16 -30.86
C VAL A 528 11.78 -19.47 -30.51
N VAL A 529 11.79 -19.85 -29.23
CA VAL A 529 11.06 -20.98 -28.68
C VAL A 529 9.86 -20.47 -27.84
N GLU A 530 8.70 -21.08 -28.07
CA GLU A 530 7.49 -20.87 -27.26
C GLU A 530 7.32 -22.06 -26.30
N LEU A 531 7.06 -21.75 -25.03
CA LEU A 531 6.79 -22.71 -23.97
C LEU A 531 5.38 -22.47 -23.41
N THR A 532 4.61 -23.56 -23.29
CA THR A 532 3.36 -23.57 -22.53
C THR A 532 3.59 -24.23 -21.18
N LEU A 533 3.26 -23.53 -20.11
CA LEU A 533 3.44 -23.91 -18.72
C LEU A 533 2.09 -24.20 -18.09
N THR A 534 1.95 -25.31 -17.37
CA THR A 534 0.73 -25.71 -16.68
C THR A 534 1.03 -26.16 -15.26
N ASP A 535 0.05 -26.07 -14.39
CA ASP A 535 0.11 -26.69 -13.07
C ASP A 535 0.12 -28.23 -13.22
N PRO A 536 1.11 -28.95 -12.64
CA PRO A 536 1.18 -30.41 -12.72
C PRO A 536 -0.04 -31.13 -12.12
N THR A 537 -0.76 -30.48 -11.20
CA THR A 537 -1.98 -31.02 -10.57
C THR A 537 -3.23 -30.72 -11.38
N GLY A 538 -3.12 -29.92 -12.45
CA GLY A 538 -4.26 -29.49 -13.28
C GLY A 538 -5.06 -28.34 -12.66
N GLY A 539 -4.55 -27.69 -11.62
CA GLY A 539 -5.14 -26.50 -11.01
C GLY A 539 -5.08 -25.28 -11.93
N PRO A 540 -5.95 -24.26 -11.71
CA PRO A 540 -5.92 -23.03 -12.48
C PRO A 540 -4.73 -22.16 -12.05
N LEU A 541 -4.02 -21.60 -13.03
CA LEU A 541 -2.94 -20.63 -12.79
C LEU A 541 -3.50 -19.27 -12.39
N PRO A 542 -2.71 -18.44 -11.68
CA PRO A 542 -3.09 -17.06 -11.38
C PRO A 542 -3.53 -16.27 -12.61
N ALA A 543 -4.55 -15.43 -12.44
CA ALA A 543 -5.02 -14.55 -13.50
C ALA A 543 -3.94 -13.49 -13.83
N TRP A 544 -3.92 -13.05 -15.07
CA TRP A 544 -2.99 -12.04 -15.55
C TRP A 544 -3.65 -11.12 -16.58
N THR A 545 -3.06 -9.98 -16.84
CA THR A 545 -3.56 -8.97 -17.79
C THR A 545 -2.54 -8.74 -18.90
N PRO A 546 -2.96 -8.24 -20.09
CA PRO A 546 -2.04 -7.88 -21.18
C PRO A 546 -0.87 -7.02 -20.70
N GLY A 547 0.36 -7.38 -21.14
CA GLY A 547 1.59 -6.75 -20.66
C GLY A 547 2.23 -7.43 -19.43
N SER A 548 1.58 -8.44 -18.84
CA SER A 548 2.16 -9.18 -17.71
C SER A 548 3.35 -10.03 -18.13
N HIS A 549 4.29 -10.22 -17.19
CA HIS A 549 5.44 -11.12 -17.31
C HIS A 549 5.59 -12.02 -16.09
N VAL A 550 6.35 -13.09 -16.25
CA VAL A 550 6.70 -14.03 -15.20
C VAL A 550 8.22 -14.18 -15.10
N GLU A 551 8.71 -14.49 -13.91
CA GLU A 551 10.11 -14.81 -13.63
C GLU A 551 10.29 -16.34 -13.63
N LEU A 552 11.06 -16.86 -14.57
CA LEU A 552 11.45 -18.27 -14.62
C LEU A 552 12.71 -18.47 -13.79
N LEU A 553 12.67 -19.32 -12.76
CA LEU A 553 13.83 -19.71 -11.96
C LEU A 553 14.53 -20.89 -12.64
N LEU A 554 15.54 -20.59 -13.43
CA LEU A 554 16.16 -21.58 -14.33
C LEU A 554 17.18 -22.49 -13.62
N ARG A 555 18.03 -21.88 -12.76
CA ARG A 555 19.05 -22.58 -11.92
C ARG A 555 19.24 -21.78 -10.63
N PRO A 556 19.84 -22.36 -9.56
CA PRO A 556 20.25 -21.58 -8.39
C PRO A 556 21.10 -20.35 -8.81
N GLY A 557 20.65 -19.16 -8.45
CA GLY A 557 21.27 -17.88 -8.83
C GLY A 557 21.00 -17.41 -10.26
N MET A 558 20.13 -18.08 -11.03
CA MET A 558 19.77 -17.68 -12.40
C MET A 558 18.26 -17.64 -12.57
N SER A 559 17.71 -16.45 -12.68
CA SER A 559 16.30 -16.23 -13.07
C SER A 559 16.20 -15.26 -14.25
N LYS A 560 15.10 -15.31 -14.99
CA LYS A 560 14.83 -14.46 -16.14
C LYS A 560 13.34 -14.14 -16.25
N HIS A 561 13.06 -12.91 -16.66
CA HIS A 561 11.71 -12.40 -16.87
C HIS A 561 11.29 -12.57 -18.33
N TYR A 562 10.08 -13.09 -18.56
CA TYR A 562 9.49 -13.25 -19.88
C TYR A 562 8.04 -12.83 -19.89
N SER A 563 7.65 -12.02 -20.89
CA SER A 563 6.28 -11.56 -21.04
C SER A 563 5.34 -12.73 -21.35
N LEU A 564 4.18 -12.75 -20.71
CA LEU A 564 3.12 -13.69 -21.04
C LEU A 564 2.50 -13.30 -22.38
N CYS A 565 2.46 -14.25 -23.30
CA CYS A 565 1.99 -14.03 -24.66
C CYS A 565 0.83 -14.94 -25.08
N GLY A 566 0.26 -15.71 -24.14
CA GLY A 566 -0.91 -16.57 -24.35
C GLY A 566 -2.23 -15.80 -24.29
N ASN A 567 -3.32 -16.52 -24.03
CA ASN A 567 -4.66 -15.94 -23.84
C ASN A 567 -4.86 -15.62 -22.34
N PRO A 568 -5.06 -14.34 -21.95
CA PRO A 568 -5.29 -13.99 -20.53
C PRO A 568 -6.55 -14.63 -19.93
N ALA A 569 -7.55 -15.01 -20.74
CA ALA A 569 -8.74 -15.69 -20.27
C ALA A 569 -8.54 -17.18 -20.00
N ASP A 570 -7.44 -17.79 -20.54
CA ASP A 570 -7.09 -19.18 -20.25
C ASP A 570 -6.28 -19.29 -18.97
N ARG A 571 -6.90 -19.76 -17.91
CA ARG A 571 -6.29 -20.02 -16.62
C ARG A 571 -5.67 -21.42 -16.47
N SER A 572 -5.80 -22.26 -17.48
CA SER A 572 -5.22 -23.60 -17.45
C SER A 572 -3.72 -23.61 -17.83
N SER A 573 -3.26 -22.55 -18.50
CA SER A 573 -1.88 -22.46 -18.99
C SER A 573 -1.35 -21.05 -19.08
N TRP A 574 -0.02 -20.91 -18.92
CA TRP A 574 0.74 -19.70 -19.29
C TRP A 574 1.62 -20.00 -20.50
N THR A 575 1.75 -19.03 -21.38
CA THR A 575 2.63 -19.12 -22.55
C THR A 575 3.64 -18.00 -22.53
N VAL A 576 4.92 -18.35 -22.71
CA VAL A 576 6.04 -17.42 -22.90
C VAL A 576 6.78 -17.73 -24.19
N ALA A 577 7.35 -16.73 -24.83
CA ALA A 577 8.22 -16.94 -25.98
C ALA A 577 9.61 -16.31 -25.72
N VAL A 578 10.67 -17.08 -26.00
CA VAL A 578 12.03 -16.76 -25.62
C VAL A 578 12.93 -16.72 -26.85
N LEU A 579 13.53 -15.54 -27.10
CA LEU A 579 14.54 -15.36 -28.14
C LEU A 579 15.90 -15.84 -27.59
N ARG A 580 16.61 -16.64 -28.36
CA ARG A 580 17.97 -17.06 -28.06
C ARG A 580 18.95 -15.90 -28.26
N GLU A 581 19.51 -15.40 -27.18
CA GLU A 581 20.56 -14.39 -27.21
C GLU A 581 21.94 -15.01 -27.28
N ARG A 582 22.72 -14.66 -28.33
CA ARG A 582 24.07 -15.24 -28.58
C ARG A 582 25.13 -14.76 -27.58
N ASN A 583 24.95 -13.56 -27.00
CA ASN A 583 25.89 -12.93 -26.06
C ASN A 583 25.24 -12.68 -24.69
N GLY A 584 24.24 -13.47 -24.36
CA GLY A 584 23.50 -13.34 -23.08
C GLY A 584 24.22 -14.02 -21.90
N ARG A 585 23.71 -13.86 -20.70
CA ARG A 585 24.24 -14.50 -19.47
C ARG A 585 23.77 -15.95 -19.29
N GLY A 586 23.48 -16.67 -20.39
CA GLY A 586 23.12 -18.08 -20.40
C GLY A 586 21.66 -18.44 -20.12
N GLY A 587 20.79 -17.48 -19.74
CA GLY A 587 19.40 -17.79 -19.40
C GLY A 587 18.55 -18.21 -20.59
N SER A 588 18.61 -17.49 -21.73
CA SER A 588 17.91 -17.86 -22.96
C SER A 588 18.49 -19.13 -23.59
N GLU A 589 19.80 -19.36 -23.47
CA GLU A 589 20.44 -20.61 -23.90
C GLU A 589 19.92 -21.81 -23.12
N PHE A 590 19.83 -21.68 -21.78
CA PHE A 590 19.24 -22.71 -20.92
C PHE A 590 17.80 -23.06 -21.32
N VAL A 591 16.98 -22.06 -21.59
CA VAL A 591 15.58 -22.27 -22.04
C VAL A 591 15.56 -23.03 -23.37
N HIS A 592 16.46 -22.70 -24.29
CA HIS A 592 16.54 -23.36 -25.59
C HIS A 592 17.11 -24.79 -25.56
N ASP A 593 18.10 -25.03 -24.72
CA ASP A 593 18.88 -26.25 -24.75
C ASP A 593 18.46 -27.31 -23.71
N GLU A 594 17.97 -26.84 -22.54
CA GLU A 594 17.70 -27.70 -21.40
C GLU A 594 16.21 -27.91 -21.13
N LEU A 595 15.34 -26.90 -21.42
CA LEU A 595 13.92 -27.04 -21.16
C LEU A 595 13.22 -27.78 -22.30
N THR A 596 12.70 -28.94 -21.97
CA THR A 596 11.95 -29.81 -22.89
C THR A 596 10.53 -30.02 -22.40
N GLU A 597 9.65 -30.55 -23.25
CA GLU A 597 8.33 -30.99 -22.79
C GLU A 597 8.45 -32.02 -21.67
N GLY A 598 7.75 -31.77 -20.58
CA GLY A 598 7.83 -32.55 -19.33
C GLY A 598 8.74 -31.94 -18.27
N SER A 599 9.62 -30.96 -18.61
CA SER A 599 10.46 -30.30 -17.63
C SER A 599 9.63 -29.58 -16.59
N HIS A 600 10.07 -29.61 -15.33
CA HIS A 600 9.52 -28.85 -14.23
C HIS A 600 10.40 -27.63 -13.96
N LEU A 601 9.79 -26.47 -13.68
CA LEU A 601 10.51 -25.29 -13.25
C LEU A 601 9.66 -24.46 -12.29
N GLN A 602 10.34 -23.77 -11.40
CA GLN A 602 9.72 -22.80 -10.52
C GLN A 602 9.50 -21.48 -11.27
N VAL A 603 8.32 -20.90 -11.12
CA VAL A 603 7.92 -19.67 -11.79
C VAL A 603 7.33 -18.73 -10.77
N ARG A 604 7.77 -17.47 -10.76
CA ARG A 604 7.23 -16.41 -9.93
C ARG A 604 6.42 -15.43 -10.78
N GLY A 605 5.31 -14.98 -10.27
CA GLY A 605 4.44 -14.02 -10.94
C GLY A 605 2.98 -14.49 -11.01
N PRO A 606 2.16 -13.89 -11.90
CA PRO A 606 2.51 -12.86 -12.89
C PRO A 606 2.68 -11.45 -12.28
N ARG A 607 3.43 -10.59 -12.97
CA ARG A 607 3.55 -9.16 -12.67
C ARG A 607 3.21 -8.37 -13.94
N ASN A 608 2.69 -7.15 -13.78
CA ASN A 608 2.43 -6.26 -14.91
C ASN A 608 2.98 -4.86 -14.62
N HIS A 609 4.04 -4.49 -15.35
CA HIS A 609 4.61 -3.14 -15.34
C HIS A 609 4.39 -2.43 -16.69
N PHE A 610 3.69 -3.09 -17.60
CA PHE A 610 3.39 -2.60 -18.95
C PHE A 610 1.90 -2.80 -19.25
N ALA A 611 1.03 -2.35 -18.34
CA ALA A 611 -0.40 -2.56 -18.44
C ALA A 611 -1.00 -1.77 -19.64
N LEU A 612 -1.97 -2.38 -20.32
CA LEU A 612 -2.75 -1.68 -21.33
C LEU A 612 -3.74 -0.73 -20.65
N VAL A 613 -3.57 0.57 -20.86
CA VAL A 613 -4.48 1.63 -20.40
C VAL A 613 -5.60 1.81 -21.41
N GLY A 614 -6.85 1.95 -20.96
CA GLY A 614 -7.99 2.13 -21.86
C GLY A 614 -7.88 3.38 -22.73
N SER A 615 -8.00 3.23 -24.04
CA SER A 615 -7.98 4.31 -25.01
C SER A 615 -8.90 4.00 -26.19
N PRO A 616 -9.53 4.99 -26.81
CA PRO A 616 -10.29 4.75 -28.03
C PRO A 616 -9.42 4.32 -29.22
N ARG A 617 -8.11 4.62 -29.17
CA ARG A 617 -7.18 4.33 -30.28
C ARG A 617 -5.78 3.98 -29.76
N TYR A 618 -5.13 2.99 -30.39
CA TYR A 618 -3.76 2.56 -30.07
C TYR A 618 -2.88 2.54 -31.31
N GLN A 619 -1.63 3.00 -31.14
CA GLN A 619 -0.53 2.75 -32.05
C GLN A 619 0.45 1.81 -31.36
N PHE A 620 0.45 0.54 -31.75
CA PHE A 620 1.39 -0.46 -31.28
C PHE A 620 2.63 -0.48 -32.17
N ILE A 621 3.80 -0.65 -31.53
CA ILE A 621 5.10 -0.77 -32.21
C ILE A 621 5.86 -1.92 -31.53
N ALA A 622 6.19 -2.93 -32.32
CA ALA A 622 6.93 -4.11 -31.83
C ALA A 622 8.22 -4.31 -32.60
N GLY A 623 9.31 -4.59 -31.92
CA GLY A 623 10.61 -4.95 -32.50
C GLY A 623 11.03 -6.36 -32.10
N GLY A 624 11.08 -7.31 -33.08
CA GLY A 624 11.46 -8.70 -32.81
C GLY A 624 10.63 -9.37 -31.71
N ILE A 625 11.28 -9.85 -30.63
CA ILE A 625 10.60 -10.54 -29.53
C ILE A 625 9.71 -9.60 -28.68
N GLY A 626 9.85 -8.27 -28.83
CA GLY A 626 8.95 -7.29 -28.19
C GLY A 626 7.49 -7.40 -28.63
N ILE A 627 7.19 -8.26 -29.60
CA ILE A 627 5.81 -8.62 -29.98
C ILE A 627 5.07 -9.38 -28.87
N THR A 628 5.77 -10.00 -27.92
CA THR A 628 5.16 -10.86 -26.88
C THR A 628 4.14 -10.15 -26.00
N PRO A 629 4.39 -8.97 -25.39
CA PRO A 629 3.38 -8.24 -24.64
C PRO A 629 2.37 -7.58 -25.58
N ILE A 630 2.83 -7.04 -26.71
CA ILE A 630 2.00 -6.28 -27.65
C ILE A 630 0.88 -7.15 -28.25
N ARG A 631 1.17 -8.43 -28.56
CA ARG A 631 0.15 -9.37 -29.08
C ARG A 631 -1.04 -9.48 -28.16
N THR A 632 -0.82 -9.55 -26.86
CA THR A 632 -1.89 -9.69 -25.87
C THR A 632 -2.70 -8.38 -25.71
N MET A 633 -2.02 -7.23 -25.86
CA MET A 633 -2.66 -5.93 -25.86
C MET A 633 -3.54 -5.72 -27.10
N ILE A 634 -3.09 -6.17 -28.28
CA ILE A 634 -3.90 -6.14 -29.49
C ILE A 634 -5.19 -6.97 -29.31
N ALA A 635 -5.07 -8.18 -28.75
CA ALA A 635 -6.24 -9.00 -28.48
C ALA A 635 -7.24 -8.32 -27.52
N ALA A 636 -6.75 -7.64 -26.50
CA ALA A 636 -7.59 -6.87 -25.58
C ALA A 636 -8.24 -5.66 -26.26
N ALA A 637 -7.49 -4.86 -27.02
CA ALA A 637 -8.02 -3.74 -27.77
C ALA A 637 -9.11 -4.15 -28.79
N GLN A 638 -8.96 -5.33 -29.40
CA GLN A 638 -9.98 -5.91 -30.27
C GLN A 638 -11.28 -6.27 -29.52
N VAL A 639 -11.16 -6.85 -28.32
CA VAL A 639 -12.32 -7.19 -27.49
C VAL A 639 -13.04 -5.93 -27.01
N GLU A 640 -12.30 -4.87 -26.70
CA GLU A 640 -12.84 -3.58 -26.26
C GLU A 640 -13.41 -2.74 -27.44
N GLY A 641 -13.17 -3.17 -28.68
CA GLY A 641 -13.63 -2.45 -29.86
C GLY A 641 -12.87 -1.16 -30.15
N ALA A 642 -11.68 -0.99 -29.59
CA ALA A 642 -10.82 0.15 -29.83
C ALA A 642 -10.16 0.08 -31.23
N GLU A 643 -9.89 1.23 -31.84
CA GLU A 643 -9.11 1.30 -33.05
C GLU A 643 -7.63 1.05 -32.73
N TRP A 644 -6.96 0.23 -33.52
CA TRP A 644 -5.55 -0.04 -33.32
C TRP A 644 -4.80 -0.26 -34.63
N ASN A 645 -3.52 0.08 -34.63
CA ASN A 645 -2.58 -0.25 -35.70
C ASN A 645 -1.31 -0.84 -35.06
N LEU A 646 -0.63 -1.71 -35.79
CA LEU A 646 0.65 -2.28 -35.38
C LEU A 646 1.71 -2.01 -36.44
N LEU A 647 2.83 -1.43 -36.02
CA LEU A 647 4.09 -1.55 -36.76
C LEU A 647 4.91 -2.69 -36.14
N TYR A 648 5.14 -3.74 -36.93
CA TYR A 648 5.95 -4.87 -36.47
C TYR A 648 7.28 -4.91 -37.26
N CYS A 649 8.39 -4.62 -36.58
CA CYS A 649 9.73 -4.59 -37.17
C CYS A 649 10.54 -5.84 -36.79
N GLY A 650 11.28 -6.37 -37.74
CA GLY A 650 12.19 -7.51 -37.54
C GLY A 650 13.39 -7.45 -38.45
N ARG A 651 14.41 -8.33 -38.21
CA ARG A 651 15.56 -8.46 -39.13
C ARG A 651 15.16 -9.14 -40.43
N SER A 652 14.40 -10.22 -40.33
CA SER A 652 13.82 -11.01 -41.43
C SER A 652 12.49 -11.55 -40.99
N ARG A 653 11.62 -11.90 -41.94
CA ARG A 653 10.32 -12.52 -41.63
C ARG A 653 10.46 -13.81 -40.85
N ASP A 654 11.47 -14.63 -41.16
CA ASP A 654 11.73 -15.90 -40.49
C ASP A 654 12.09 -15.74 -39.00
N SER A 655 12.60 -14.55 -38.59
CA SER A 655 12.95 -14.22 -37.21
C SER A 655 11.81 -13.53 -36.45
N MET A 656 10.65 -13.29 -37.11
CA MET A 656 9.51 -12.58 -36.52
C MET A 656 8.44 -13.56 -35.99
N ALA A 657 8.38 -13.70 -34.68
CA ALA A 657 7.43 -14.61 -34.02
C ALA A 657 5.97 -14.16 -34.23
N PHE A 658 5.04 -15.10 -34.33
CA PHE A 658 3.61 -14.88 -34.49
C PHE A 658 3.22 -14.11 -35.77
N LEU A 659 4.10 -14.04 -36.77
CA LEU A 659 3.85 -13.30 -37.99
C LEU A 659 2.69 -13.92 -38.79
N ASP A 660 2.54 -15.28 -38.79
CA ASP A 660 1.44 -15.97 -39.48
C ASP A 660 0.06 -15.60 -38.89
N GLU A 661 0.02 -15.24 -37.59
CA GLU A 661 -1.22 -14.86 -36.92
C GLU A 661 -1.57 -13.37 -37.14
N LEU A 662 -0.55 -12.50 -37.17
CA LEU A 662 -0.73 -11.05 -37.20
C LEU A 662 -0.61 -10.44 -38.61
N GLY A 663 0.23 -11.01 -39.46
CA GLY A 663 0.64 -10.40 -40.72
C GLY A 663 -0.42 -10.40 -41.83
N ALA A 664 -1.56 -11.07 -41.64
CA ALA A 664 -2.69 -11.07 -42.56
C ALA A 664 -3.72 -9.95 -42.31
N ASP A 665 -3.58 -9.20 -41.23
CA ASP A 665 -4.50 -8.10 -40.86
C ASP A 665 -4.03 -6.79 -41.49
N ASP A 666 -4.91 -6.09 -42.21
CA ASP A 666 -4.61 -4.85 -42.89
C ASP A 666 -4.13 -3.69 -41.98
N ARG A 667 -4.37 -3.84 -40.65
CA ARG A 667 -3.90 -2.90 -39.61
C ARG A 667 -2.46 -3.15 -39.18
N VAL A 668 -1.83 -4.20 -39.72
CA VAL A 668 -0.46 -4.60 -39.37
C VAL A 668 0.51 -4.22 -40.50
N THR A 669 1.38 -3.29 -40.22
CA THR A 669 2.51 -2.97 -41.10
C THR A 669 3.71 -3.82 -40.68
N VAL A 670 4.12 -4.76 -41.53
CA VAL A 670 5.30 -5.59 -41.33
C VAL A 670 6.50 -4.96 -42.02
N TRP A 671 7.60 -4.77 -41.25
CA TRP A 671 8.86 -4.23 -41.74
C TRP A 671 10.03 -5.19 -41.46
N ALA A 672 10.38 -6.00 -42.45
CA ALA A 672 11.54 -6.87 -42.44
C ALA A 672 12.76 -6.15 -43.01
N GLY A 673 13.85 -6.01 -42.22
CA GLY A 673 15.00 -5.20 -42.57
C GLY A 673 15.76 -5.71 -43.80
N ASP A 674 15.76 -7.03 -44.01
CA ASP A 674 16.36 -7.68 -45.20
C ASP A 674 15.58 -7.41 -46.49
N GLU A 675 14.28 -7.19 -46.41
CA GLU A 675 13.43 -6.86 -47.59
C GLU A 675 13.48 -5.37 -47.93
N HIS A 676 13.53 -4.48 -46.91
CA HIS A 676 13.33 -3.04 -47.10
C HIS A 676 14.63 -2.22 -47.04
N GLY A 677 15.76 -2.81 -46.63
CA GLY A 677 17.06 -2.16 -46.72
C GLY A 677 17.26 -0.95 -45.80
N GLY A 678 16.69 -0.96 -44.57
CA GLY A 678 16.86 0.15 -43.63
C GLY A 678 15.84 0.15 -42.49
N ARG A 679 15.81 1.26 -41.73
CA ARG A 679 14.83 1.49 -40.66
C ARG A 679 13.52 2.02 -41.23
N PHE A 680 12.40 1.67 -40.60
CA PHE A 680 11.08 2.27 -40.89
C PHE A 680 11.09 3.77 -40.60
N ASP A 681 10.44 4.53 -41.43
CA ASP A 681 10.23 5.96 -41.19
C ASP A 681 9.09 6.16 -40.16
N LEU A 682 9.45 6.44 -38.91
CA LEU A 682 8.50 6.63 -37.83
C LEU A 682 7.63 7.88 -37.98
N ASP A 683 8.05 8.87 -38.78
CA ASP A 683 7.22 10.06 -39.06
C ASP A 683 5.91 9.70 -39.76
N ALA A 684 5.89 8.58 -40.49
CA ALA A 684 4.68 8.08 -41.15
C ALA A 684 3.54 7.71 -40.15
N ILE A 685 3.87 7.36 -38.92
CA ILE A 685 2.89 6.91 -37.92
C ILE A 685 2.87 7.77 -36.65
N LEU A 686 3.96 8.48 -36.36
CA LEU A 686 4.13 9.28 -35.11
C LEU A 686 4.29 10.79 -35.39
N GLY A 687 4.43 11.20 -36.63
CA GLY A 687 4.71 12.61 -37.03
C GLY A 687 3.59 13.59 -36.65
N GLU A 688 2.36 13.13 -36.46
CA GLU A 688 1.22 13.95 -36.04
C GLU A 688 0.74 13.49 -34.65
N PRO A 689 1.00 14.25 -33.55
CA PRO A 689 0.49 13.96 -32.22
C PRO A 689 -1.05 13.92 -32.19
N ARG A 690 -1.61 12.92 -31.50
CA ARG A 690 -3.05 12.71 -31.33
C ARG A 690 -3.40 12.54 -29.85
N ALA A 691 -4.32 13.35 -29.36
CA ALA A 691 -4.73 13.34 -27.96
C ALA A 691 -5.59 12.11 -27.57
N ASP A 692 -6.17 11.42 -28.57
CA ASP A 692 -7.03 10.23 -28.39
C ASP A 692 -6.30 8.91 -28.66
N THR A 693 -4.97 8.92 -28.76
CA THR A 693 -4.17 7.76 -29.16
C THR A 693 -3.07 7.50 -28.14
N LEU A 694 -2.98 6.27 -27.64
CA LEU A 694 -1.84 5.81 -26.85
C LEU A 694 -0.86 5.02 -27.72
N VAL A 695 0.43 5.26 -27.50
CA VAL A 695 1.54 4.61 -28.21
C VAL A 695 2.17 3.59 -27.27
N TYR A 696 2.18 2.32 -27.67
CA TYR A 696 2.84 1.25 -26.92
C TYR A 696 3.99 0.70 -27.74
N CYS A 697 5.21 0.74 -27.18
CA CYS A 697 6.38 0.24 -27.88
C CYS A 697 7.18 -0.74 -27.03
N CYS A 698 7.54 -1.90 -27.62
CA CYS A 698 8.45 -2.86 -27.03
C CYS A 698 9.38 -3.43 -28.10
N GLY A 699 10.70 -3.45 -27.82
CA GLY A 699 11.69 -3.94 -28.79
C GLY A 699 13.13 -3.56 -28.43
N PRO A 700 14.05 -3.61 -29.42
CA PRO A 700 15.44 -3.20 -29.21
C PRO A 700 15.56 -1.71 -28.81
N ALA A 701 16.56 -1.39 -27.99
CA ALA A 701 16.81 -0.06 -27.47
C ALA A 701 16.77 1.03 -28.56
N ALA A 702 17.45 0.81 -29.68
CA ALA A 702 17.51 1.76 -30.78
C ALA A 702 16.14 2.06 -31.46
N LEU A 703 15.18 1.13 -31.42
CA LEU A 703 13.80 1.38 -31.87
C LEU A 703 13.07 2.21 -30.83
N MET A 704 13.18 1.84 -29.56
CA MET A 704 12.48 2.54 -28.48
C MET A 704 12.96 3.97 -28.30
N ASP A 705 14.27 4.21 -28.38
CA ASP A 705 14.87 5.54 -28.31
C ASP A 705 14.38 6.42 -29.47
N ALA A 706 14.26 5.86 -30.69
CA ALA A 706 13.72 6.58 -31.82
C ALA A 706 12.20 6.90 -31.67
N VAL A 707 11.43 5.97 -31.09
CA VAL A 707 9.99 6.20 -30.79
C VAL A 707 9.85 7.26 -29.70
N GLU A 708 10.67 7.22 -28.65
CA GLU A 708 10.67 8.20 -27.57
C GLU A 708 10.99 9.60 -28.08
N GLU A 709 12.00 9.73 -28.97
CA GLU A 709 12.33 11.00 -29.64
C GLU A 709 11.15 11.55 -30.47
N LYS A 710 10.48 10.69 -31.27
CA LYS A 710 9.33 11.09 -32.09
C LYS A 710 8.10 11.43 -31.26
N CYS A 711 7.93 10.82 -30.11
CA CYS A 711 6.82 11.09 -29.21
C CYS A 711 7.07 12.28 -28.28
N ALA A 712 8.19 12.97 -28.35
CA ALA A 712 8.49 14.13 -27.48
C ALA A 712 7.49 15.28 -27.59
N ALA A 713 6.76 15.40 -28.71
CA ALA A 713 5.71 16.41 -28.94
C ALA A 713 4.29 15.86 -28.65
N TRP A 714 4.16 14.58 -28.27
CA TRP A 714 2.87 13.98 -27.96
C TRP A 714 2.40 14.40 -26.55
N PRO A 715 1.09 14.32 -26.26
CA PRO A 715 0.59 14.60 -24.92
C PRO A 715 1.29 13.76 -23.83
N ASP A 716 1.49 14.34 -22.66
CA ASP A 716 2.06 13.63 -21.51
C ASP A 716 1.26 12.37 -21.21
N GLY A 717 1.97 11.24 -20.98
CA GLY A 717 1.35 9.95 -20.74
C GLY A 717 0.88 9.18 -21.96
N SER A 718 1.04 9.71 -23.20
CA SER A 718 0.65 9.01 -24.43
C SER A 718 1.59 7.86 -24.80
N LEU A 719 2.86 7.88 -24.33
CA LEU A 719 3.86 6.88 -24.70
C LEU A 719 4.11 5.91 -23.54
N HIS A 720 4.01 4.61 -23.84
CA HIS A 720 4.32 3.51 -22.94
C HIS A 720 5.41 2.62 -23.53
N LEU A 721 6.49 2.39 -22.78
CA LEU A 721 7.65 1.60 -23.22
C LEU A 721 7.91 0.44 -22.27
N GLU A 722 8.25 -0.75 -22.80
CA GLU A 722 8.79 -1.87 -22.02
C GLU A 722 10.14 -2.30 -22.58
N ARG A 723 11.20 -2.24 -21.74
CA ARG A 723 12.57 -2.59 -22.09
C ARG A 723 12.96 -3.94 -21.50
N PHE A 724 13.40 -4.90 -22.32
CA PHE A 724 13.80 -6.24 -21.86
C PHE A 724 15.29 -6.35 -21.49
N VAL A 725 16.09 -5.36 -21.84
CA VAL A 725 17.54 -5.34 -21.61
C VAL A 725 17.89 -4.04 -20.91
N ALA A 726 18.73 -4.11 -19.88
CA ALA A 726 19.29 -2.92 -19.27
C ALA A 726 20.01 -2.07 -20.35
N ALA A 727 19.93 -0.75 -20.23
CA ALA A 727 20.61 0.15 -21.15
C ALA A 727 22.13 -0.14 -21.10
N THR A 728 22.66 -0.81 -22.12
CA THR A 728 24.10 -0.98 -22.32
C THR A 728 24.62 0.25 -23.08
N GLY A 729 24.72 1.39 -22.38
CA GLY A 729 25.53 2.50 -22.84
C GLY A 729 26.96 2.29 -22.36
N ASP A 730 27.97 2.69 -23.17
CA ASP A 730 29.32 2.95 -22.66
C ASP A 730 29.19 3.85 -21.43
N ALA A 731 30.01 3.59 -20.38
CA ALA A 731 29.99 4.38 -19.16
C ALA A 731 30.10 5.88 -19.55
N PRO A 732 29.21 6.74 -19.07
CA PRO A 732 29.27 8.17 -19.42
C PRO A 732 30.62 8.74 -19.02
N GLU A 733 31.11 9.71 -19.78
CA GLU A 733 32.34 10.45 -19.46
C GLU A 733 32.24 11.01 -18.04
N GLY A 734 33.07 10.48 -17.10
CA GLY A 734 33.03 10.86 -15.68
C GLY A 734 32.50 9.81 -14.72
N ALA A 735 32.05 8.64 -15.18
CA ALA A 735 31.70 7.53 -14.27
C ALA A 735 32.92 7.06 -13.47
N LEU A 736 32.76 6.98 -12.14
CA LEU A 736 33.85 6.62 -11.24
C LEU A 736 33.99 5.09 -11.12
N ASP A 737 35.23 4.58 -11.12
CA ASP A 737 35.52 3.17 -10.89
C ASP A 737 35.18 2.74 -9.44
N SER A 738 35.34 3.65 -8.47
CA SER A 738 35.00 3.46 -7.06
C SER A 738 34.42 4.75 -6.49
N PHE A 739 33.40 4.64 -5.63
CA PHE A 739 32.72 5.76 -4.96
C PHE A 739 32.13 5.32 -3.63
N GLU A 740 31.87 6.28 -2.76
CA GLU A 740 31.20 6.02 -1.47
C GLU A 740 29.68 6.10 -1.61
N VAL A 741 29.00 5.22 -0.91
CA VAL A 741 27.54 5.32 -0.67
C VAL A 741 27.33 5.45 0.83
N GLU A 742 26.75 6.56 1.23
CA GLU A 742 26.26 6.77 2.59
C GLU A 742 24.76 6.41 2.60
N CYS A 743 24.41 5.39 3.38
CA CYS A 743 23.04 5.01 3.68
C CYS A 743 22.58 5.87 4.86
N ALA A 744 21.84 6.95 4.58
CA ALA A 744 21.54 8.00 5.56
C ALA A 744 20.65 7.53 6.71
N VAL A 745 19.85 6.47 6.49
CA VAL A 745 18.93 5.92 7.48
C VAL A 745 19.65 4.95 8.40
N SER A 746 20.42 4.02 7.82
CA SER A 746 21.19 3.03 8.61
C SER A 746 22.48 3.58 9.19
N GLY A 747 22.93 4.78 8.76
CA GLY A 747 24.20 5.39 9.18
C GLY A 747 25.43 4.63 8.67
N VAL A 748 25.26 3.71 7.72
CA VAL A 748 26.34 2.90 7.15
C VAL A 748 26.92 3.61 5.94
N THR A 749 28.24 3.65 5.82
CA THR A 749 28.94 4.12 4.61
C THR A 749 29.73 2.96 4.03
N VAL A 750 29.54 2.70 2.75
CA VAL A 750 30.21 1.63 2.00
C VAL A 750 30.95 2.19 0.81
N THR A 751 32.06 1.54 0.43
CA THR A 751 32.72 1.81 -0.84
C THR A 751 32.22 0.84 -1.88
N VAL A 752 31.70 1.36 -2.99
CA VAL A 752 31.27 0.56 -4.13
C VAL A 752 32.41 0.47 -5.14
N GLU A 753 33.07 -0.65 -5.17
CA GLU A 753 34.22 -0.91 -6.07
C GLU A 753 33.76 -1.19 -7.50
N GLN A 754 34.70 -1.13 -8.45
CA GLN A 754 34.48 -1.51 -9.85
C GLN A 754 33.96 -2.95 -9.94
N GLY A 755 32.85 -3.15 -10.65
CA GLY A 755 32.23 -4.47 -10.82
C GLY A 755 31.23 -4.85 -9.74
N THR A 756 31.14 -4.08 -8.65
CA THR A 756 30.13 -4.25 -7.57
C THR A 756 28.97 -3.28 -7.78
N THR A 757 27.74 -3.73 -7.53
CA THR A 757 26.54 -2.86 -7.56
C THR A 757 26.36 -2.15 -6.22
N ILE A 758 25.67 -1.01 -6.21
CA ILE A 758 25.27 -0.34 -4.96
C ILE A 758 24.50 -1.33 -4.09
N PHE A 759 23.56 -2.06 -4.68
CA PHE A 759 22.75 -3.08 -4.00
C PHE A 759 23.63 -4.10 -3.26
N ALA A 760 24.56 -4.74 -3.95
CA ALA A 760 25.40 -5.77 -3.35
C ALA A 760 26.32 -5.23 -2.24
N ALA A 761 26.88 -4.04 -2.42
CA ALA A 761 27.76 -3.44 -1.42
C ALA A 761 27.01 -3.05 -0.13
N VAL A 762 25.77 -2.51 -0.24
CA VAL A 762 24.99 -2.13 0.94
C VAL A 762 24.35 -3.35 1.62
N GLU A 763 23.95 -4.39 0.86
CA GLU A 763 23.48 -5.67 1.41
C GLU A 763 24.59 -6.40 2.19
N GLU A 764 25.83 -6.45 1.65
CA GLU A 764 27.00 -7.02 2.32
C GLU A 764 27.36 -6.28 3.62
N ALA A 765 27.10 -4.99 3.68
CA ALA A 765 27.28 -4.18 4.88
C ALA A 765 26.13 -4.30 5.90
N GLY A 766 25.14 -5.16 5.64
CA GLY A 766 24.03 -5.45 6.53
C GLY A 766 22.88 -4.44 6.45
N VAL A 767 22.83 -3.59 5.42
CA VAL A 767 21.70 -2.69 5.17
C VAL A 767 20.59 -3.47 4.48
N ASP A 768 19.37 -3.43 5.01
CA ASP A 768 18.20 -4.14 4.45
C ASP A 768 17.70 -3.44 3.18
N VAL A 769 18.05 -3.99 2.00
CA VAL A 769 17.65 -3.48 0.69
C VAL A 769 16.77 -4.49 -0.02
N ILE A 770 15.78 -4.00 -0.76
CA ILE A 770 14.83 -4.85 -1.48
C ILE A 770 15.19 -4.85 -2.96
N GLY A 771 15.48 -6.03 -3.51
CA GLY A 771 15.77 -6.21 -4.93
C GLY A 771 15.12 -7.48 -5.49
N SER A 772 14.96 -7.55 -6.82
CA SER A 772 14.35 -8.69 -7.49
C SER A 772 15.11 -9.07 -8.77
N CYS A 773 15.02 -8.30 -9.85
CA CYS A 773 15.59 -8.68 -11.15
C CYS A 773 17.11 -8.57 -11.21
N MET A 774 17.75 -7.71 -10.43
CA MET A 774 19.17 -7.33 -10.48
C MET A 774 19.65 -6.86 -11.87
N GLU A 775 18.73 -6.41 -12.70
CA GLU A 775 18.95 -6.01 -14.09
C GLU A 775 18.43 -4.60 -14.41
N GLY A 776 17.95 -3.84 -13.42
CA GLY A 776 17.47 -2.48 -13.60
C GLY A 776 16.18 -2.35 -14.44
N ILE A 777 15.34 -3.40 -14.50
CA ILE A 777 14.13 -3.43 -15.33
C ILE A 777 12.83 -3.54 -14.53
N CYS A 778 12.87 -3.86 -13.21
CA CYS A 778 11.67 -4.11 -12.42
C CYS A 778 11.33 -3.02 -11.41
N GLY A 779 12.21 -2.04 -11.16
CA GLY A 779 11.99 -0.94 -10.23
C GLY A 779 11.99 -1.32 -8.74
N THR A 780 12.24 -2.59 -8.36
CA THR A 780 12.11 -3.04 -6.97
C THR A 780 13.21 -2.49 -6.06
N CYS A 781 14.40 -2.23 -6.61
CA CYS A 781 15.61 -1.77 -5.89
C CYS A 781 15.79 -0.24 -5.92
N GLU A 782 14.72 0.52 -6.09
CA GLU A 782 14.76 1.98 -6.12
C GLU A 782 15.08 2.54 -4.74
N ALA A 783 15.95 3.55 -4.68
CA ALA A 783 16.25 4.36 -3.50
C ALA A 783 16.23 5.84 -3.86
N ASP A 784 15.81 6.70 -2.92
CA ASP A 784 15.87 8.15 -3.11
C ASP A 784 17.31 8.64 -2.94
N VAL A 785 17.75 9.57 -3.81
CA VAL A 785 19.06 10.20 -3.75
C VAL A 785 18.95 11.48 -2.96
N LEU A 786 19.56 11.49 -1.78
CA LEU A 786 19.59 12.65 -0.87
C LEU A 786 20.76 13.58 -1.16
N GLY A 787 21.79 13.10 -1.87
CA GLY A 787 22.95 13.88 -2.25
C GLY A 787 23.87 13.14 -3.21
N GLY A 788 24.64 13.88 -4.00
CA GLY A 788 25.48 13.34 -5.06
C GLY A 788 24.75 13.30 -6.42
N ALA A 789 25.42 12.79 -7.44
CA ALA A 789 24.90 12.67 -8.80
C ALA A 789 24.91 11.19 -9.23
N PRO A 790 23.75 10.56 -9.40
CA PRO A 790 23.67 9.17 -9.82
C PRO A 790 24.01 8.99 -11.30
N ASP A 791 24.67 7.88 -11.63
CA ASP A 791 24.88 7.39 -12.98
C ASP A 791 23.81 6.32 -13.27
N HIS A 792 22.73 6.74 -13.92
CA HIS A 792 21.57 5.89 -14.20
C HIS A 792 21.86 4.87 -15.30
N ARG A 793 21.80 3.59 -14.95
CA ARG A 793 22.00 2.46 -15.86
C ARG A 793 20.78 1.54 -15.95
N ASP A 794 19.70 1.94 -15.33
CA ASP A 794 18.42 1.23 -15.36
C ASP A 794 17.64 1.54 -16.63
N SER A 795 16.57 0.74 -16.86
CA SER A 795 15.59 0.96 -17.92
C SER A 795 14.19 1.32 -17.37
N VAL A 796 14.11 1.69 -16.10
CA VAL A 796 12.85 2.00 -15.38
C VAL A 796 12.56 3.48 -15.41
N LEU A 797 13.60 4.30 -15.18
CA LEU A 797 13.44 5.76 -15.06
C LEU A 797 13.29 6.38 -16.44
N SER A 798 12.29 7.25 -16.60
CA SER A 798 12.15 8.12 -17.77
C SER A 798 13.32 9.12 -17.87
N ARG A 799 13.51 9.74 -19.03
CA ARG A 799 14.53 10.77 -19.22
C ARG A 799 14.39 11.91 -18.23
N ALA A 800 13.18 12.42 -18.02
CA ALA A 800 12.90 13.50 -17.07
C ALA A 800 13.23 13.12 -15.62
N GLU A 801 13.06 11.84 -15.24
CA GLU A 801 13.40 11.32 -13.92
C GLU A 801 14.91 11.20 -13.73
N ARG A 802 15.63 10.75 -14.75
CA ARG A 802 17.10 10.73 -14.74
C ARG A 802 17.71 12.13 -14.68
N GLU A 803 17.15 13.10 -15.41
CA GLU A 803 17.60 14.51 -15.38
C GLU A 803 17.40 15.15 -14.00
N ARG A 804 16.40 14.74 -13.23
CA ARG A 804 16.22 15.21 -11.83
C ARG A 804 17.23 14.62 -10.86
N GLY A 805 17.71 13.40 -11.08
CA GLY A 805 18.71 12.74 -10.27
C GLY A 805 18.33 12.49 -8.81
N ASP A 806 17.02 12.51 -8.50
CA ASP A 806 16.48 12.38 -7.14
C ASP A 806 16.15 10.92 -6.74
N THR A 807 16.41 9.97 -7.63
CA THR A 807 16.11 8.54 -7.45
C THR A 807 17.13 7.70 -8.18
N VAL A 808 17.45 6.49 -7.68
CA VAL A 808 18.40 5.57 -8.31
C VAL A 808 17.96 4.12 -8.19
N MET A 809 18.24 3.30 -9.23
CA MET A 809 18.07 1.84 -9.17
C MET A 809 19.38 1.20 -8.68
N THR A 810 19.46 0.82 -7.41
CA THR A 810 20.68 0.39 -6.73
C THR A 810 21.32 -0.87 -7.32
N CYS A 811 20.55 -1.72 -8.02
CA CYS A 811 21.05 -2.97 -8.58
C CYS A 811 21.92 -2.82 -9.84
N VAL A 812 21.87 -1.68 -10.56
CA VAL A 812 22.63 -1.46 -11.80
C VAL A 812 23.31 -0.11 -11.91
N SER A 813 22.73 0.92 -11.28
CA SER A 813 23.23 2.30 -11.39
C SER A 813 24.50 2.51 -10.57
N ARG A 814 25.28 3.53 -10.90
CA ARG A 814 26.52 3.92 -10.23
C ARG A 814 26.50 5.40 -9.85
N SER A 815 27.65 6.04 -9.71
CA SER A 815 27.77 7.44 -9.36
C SER A 815 28.67 8.22 -10.34
N LEU A 816 28.26 9.45 -10.61
CA LEU A 816 29.08 10.47 -11.27
C LEU A 816 29.81 11.37 -10.25
N SER A 817 29.47 11.24 -8.96
CA SER A 817 30.11 11.98 -7.86
C SER A 817 30.88 11.02 -6.96
N PRO A 818 31.95 11.48 -6.25
CA PRO A 818 32.73 10.63 -5.35
C PRO A 818 31.91 10.00 -4.22
N LYS A 819 30.74 10.56 -3.95
CA LYS A 819 29.82 10.09 -2.90
C LYS A 819 28.37 10.25 -3.33
N LEU A 820 27.57 9.20 -3.12
CA LEU A 820 26.10 9.24 -3.12
C LEU A 820 25.60 9.16 -1.68
N VAL A 821 24.55 9.89 -1.38
CA VAL A 821 23.80 9.75 -0.12
C VAL A 821 22.41 9.24 -0.47
N LEU A 822 22.07 8.06 0.01
CA LEU A 822 20.80 7.38 -0.28
C LEU A 822 19.95 7.25 0.98
N ASP A 823 18.64 7.17 0.84
CA ASP A 823 17.68 6.95 1.94
C ASP A 823 17.57 5.47 2.35
N LEU A 824 18.70 4.80 2.51
CA LEU A 824 18.83 3.40 2.87
C LEU A 824 19.28 3.21 4.32
#